data_54cd667933f912ddb907ccb9adecd617
#
_entry.id   54cd667933f912ddb907ccb9adecd617
#
_cell.length_a   1.000
_cell.length_b   1.000
_cell.length_c   1.000
_cell.angle_alpha   90.00
_cell.angle_beta   90.00
_cell.angle_gamma   90.00
#
_symmetry.space_group_name_H-M   'P 1'
#
loop_
_entity.id
_entity.type
_entity.pdbx_description
1 polymer ?
#
loop_
_entity_poly.entity_id
_entity_poly.type
_entity_poly.pdbx_seq_one_letter_code
_entity_poly.pdbx_strand_id
1 'polypeptide(L)'
;MSEDDEFTPKLGKPRAGGKAKLRKYLGAVVGAAARTGATSGIRARRFDGSRIGRGASMGRVLSGRDRLAGLRSRRAVVKARFVRLGAAKLSAARVHLRYMQRDGATRDGAPGSLYSAGSDDADGRTFMDRAAEDRHQFRFIVSAEDGDQYDDLKPLTRRLMAQMEQDLGTKLDWVAADHFDTGRPHTHIVVRGRDERGDNLVIAREYISHGLRERAAELVTLDLGPRTTLEIEERLRHDVDAERLTPIDRRMARDMDEVREVRQSMRDPFQQALRIGRLRKLEEMGLAEPIGGGRWRLADGLEDTLRRVGERGDIIRTMQREMTARSRGGVEQHIFDPGAQDVVPLLGRVIARGLADELHDRHYLLVDGTDGCSHYVDIGRGDRVEVTPESSIVRVVAARGGVREVDRTIADVAAANGGRYSVDLHLRHDPAASEAFAEMHVRRLEAIRRLTGGAVREPDGSWTIAPDHLARVDAYEARLRRDRPVAVEMISPLPLERLASADAPTWLDRRIAGEEVAPIRDAGFGREIRHAEMQRRQWLLDQGLADEREGVVRLRTGALAALRRRELLRVAAQLADELKLPFAELKRGERIEGTLRRPVDMLSGKFALVETSREFTLVPWRPTLERQLGRALSGVMGEKGVSWSVGRNLSGPSL
;
A
#
# COMPACT_ATOMS: atom_id res chain seq x y z
N MET A 1 -71.93 13.81 -13.40
CA MET A 1 -71.42 13.10 -14.59
C MET A 1 -70.21 13.91 -15.02
N SER A 2 -69.02 13.51 -14.59
CA SER A 2 -67.76 14.05 -15.01
C SER A 2 -66.89 12.85 -15.38
N GLU A 3 -66.54 12.80 -16.65
CA GLU A 3 -65.71 11.74 -17.23
C GLU A 3 -64.30 11.88 -16.69
N ASP A 4 -63.76 10.73 -16.26
CA ASP A 4 -62.35 10.56 -15.90
C ASP A 4 -61.45 10.73 -17.13
N ASP A 5 -60.72 11.84 -17.16
CA ASP A 5 -59.67 12.09 -18.15
C ASP A 5 -58.45 11.17 -17.84
N GLU A 6 -58.47 9.99 -18.39
CA GLU A 6 -57.36 9.04 -18.36
C GLU A 6 -56.17 9.59 -19.20
N PHE A 7 -55.19 10.18 -18.54
CA PHE A 7 -54.00 10.73 -19.17
C PHE A 7 -53.18 9.60 -19.83
N THR A 8 -53.40 9.39 -21.13
CA THR A 8 -52.55 8.56 -21.98
C THR A 8 -51.39 9.35 -22.56
N PRO A 9 -50.13 9.10 -22.15
CA PRO A 9 -48.98 9.81 -22.71
C PRO A 9 -48.76 9.42 -24.18
N LYS A 10 -49.05 10.34 -25.10
CA LYS A 10 -48.74 10.18 -26.54
C LYS A 10 -47.23 10.27 -26.77
N LEU A 11 -46.63 9.16 -27.23
CA LEU A 11 -45.25 9.11 -27.70
C LEU A 11 -45.09 9.99 -28.94
N GLY A 12 -44.42 11.14 -28.78
CA GLY A 12 -44.05 12.01 -29.89
C GLY A 12 -43.12 11.29 -30.88
N LYS A 13 -43.32 11.54 -32.19
CA LYS A 13 -42.50 11.00 -33.27
C LYS A 13 -41.00 11.29 -33.01
N PRO A 14 -40.09 10.30 -33.09
CA PRO A 14 -38.66 10.54 -32.91
C PRO A 14 -38.12 11.39 -34.04
N ARG A 15 -37.58 12.56 -33.73
CA ARG A 15 -36.80 13.37 -34.70
C ARG A 15 -35.53 12.59 -35.05
N ALA A 16 -35.26 12.44 -36.35
CA ALA A 16 -34.06 11.79 -36.87
C ALA A 16 -32.80 12.50 -36.35
N GLY A 17 -32.15 11.88 -35.37
CA GLY A 17 -30.98 12.41 -34.69
C GLY A 17 -30.35 11.42 -33.75
N GLY A 18 -29.63 10.45 -34.30
CA GLY A 18 -28.56 9.73 -33.62
C GLY A 18 -28.93 8.42 -32.89
N LYS A 19 -28.30 7.36 -33.35
CA LYS A 19 -28.31 6.00 -32.75
C LYS A 19 -28.06 5.98 -31.22
N ALA A 20 -27.45 7.03 -30.67
CA ALA A 20 -27.20 7.20 -29.22
C ALA A 20 -28.47 7.50 -28.40
N LYS A 21 -29.44 8.25 -28.96
CA LYS A 21 -30.75 8.52 -28.31
C LYS A 21 -31.65 7.30 -28.31
N LEU A 22 -31.59 6.50 -29.39
CA LEU A 22 -32.36 5.25 -29.47
C LEU A 22 -31.87 4.20 -28.47
N ARG A 23 -30.57 4.09 -28.25
CA ARG A 23 -29.98 3.21 -27.23
C ARG A 23 -30.36 3.60 -25.80
N LYS A 24 -30.43 4.91 -25.50
CA LYS A 24 -30.90 5.41 -24.20
C LYS A 24 -32.40 5.13 -24.00
N TYR A 25 -33.19 5.29 -25.02
CA TYR A 25 -34.62 5.02 -24.99
C TYR A 25 -34.93 3.52 -24.84
N LEU A 26 -34.26 2.66 -25.61
CA LEU A 26 -34.37 1.22 -25.48
C LEU A 26 -33.92 0.72 -24.10
N GLY A 27 -32.84 1.29 -23.54
CA GLY A 27 -32.42 0.98 -22.18
C GLY A 27 -33.43 1.39 -21.11
N ALA A 28 -34.14 2.50 -21.30
CA ALA A 28 -35.20 2.95 -20.38
C ALA A 28 -36.46 2.07 -20.52
N VAL A 29 -36.84 1.68 -21.74
CA VAL A 29 -37.99 0.79 -22.00
C VAL A 29 -37.71 -0.62 -21.50
N VAL A 30 -36.51 -1.19 -21.72
CA VAL A 30 -36.13 -2.49 -21.18
C VAL A 30 -36.08 -2.45 -19.65
N GLY A 31 -35.60 -1.37 -19.05
CA GLY A 31 -35.60 -1.15 -17.61
C GLY A 31 -37.02 -1.00 -17.04
N ALA A 32 -37.96 -0.41 -17.76
CA ALA A 32 -39.38 -0.32 -17.38
C ALA A 32 -40.08 -1.66 -17.54
N ALA A 33 -39.85 -2.39 -18.62
CA ALA A 33 -40.42 -3.74 -18.85
C ALA A 33 -39.89 -4.77 -17.84
N ALA A 34 -38.63 -4.67 -17.44
CA ALA A 34 -38.07 -5.50 -16.35
C ALA A 34 -38.71 -5.22 -14.98
N ARG A 35 -39.18 -4.01 -14.75
CA ARG A 35 -39.92 -3.62 -13.52
C ARG A 35 -41.36 -4.11 -13.49
N THR A 36 -41.99 -4.31 -14.63
CA THR A 36 -43.39 -4.77 -14.74
C THR A 36 -43.55 -6.29 -14.84
N GLY A 37 -42.46 -7.07 -14.78
CA GLY A 37 -42.52 -8.53 -14.75
C GLY A 37 -42.90 -9.22 -16.07
N ALA A 38 -42.85 -8.53 -17.20
CA ALA A 38 -43.29 -9.01 -18.51
C ALA A 38 -42.31 -9.93 -19.25
N THR A 39 -41.35 -10.56 -18.57
CA THR A 39 -40.47 -11.59 -19.14
C THR A 39 -40.51 -12.84 -18.25
N SER A 40 -41.49 -13.70 -18.50
CA SER A 40 -41.54 -15.04 -17.93
C SER A 40 -40.73 -16.01 -18.81
N GLY A 41 -39.75 -16.72 -18.25
CA GLY A 41 -39.20 -17.86 -18.95
C GLY A 41 -37.77 -18.29 -18.63
N ILE A 42 -37.04 -17.64 -17.76
CA ILE A 42 -35.81 -18.18 -17.16
C ILE A 42 -35.89 -17.91 -15.68
N ARG A 43 -35.61 -18.90 -14.83
CA ARG A 43 -35.53 -18.71 -13.37
C ARG A 43 -34.50 -17.63 -13.03
N ALA A 44 -34.83 -16.38 -13.31
CA ALA A 44 -34.13 -15.23 -12.85
C ALA A 44 -34.39 -15.13 -11.34
N ARG A 45 -33.35 -15.28 -10.54
CA ARG A 45 -33.36 -14.81 -9.14
C ARG A 45 -34.04 -13.45 -9.14
N ARG A 46 -35.14 -13.32 -8.37
CA ARG A 46 -35.86 -12.05 -8.21
C ARG A 46 -34.85 -10.94 -8.03
N PHE A 47 -34.86 -9.96 -8.93
CA PHE A 47 -34.07 -8.76 -8.83
C PHE A 47 -34.66 -7.93 -7.67
N ASP A 48 -33.97 -7.95 -6.55
CA ASP A 48 -34.37 -7.26 -5.30
C ASP A 48 -33.79 -5.83 -5.18
N GLY A 49 -33.18 -5.32 -6.26
CA GLY A 49 -32.50 -4.02 -6.24
C GLY A 49 -31.15 -4.01 -5.53
N SER A 50 -30.79 -5.08 -4.80
CA SER A 50 -29.53 -5.13 -4.03
C SER A 50 -28.27 -5.13 -4.88
N ARG A 51 -28.37 -5.35 -6.19
CA ARG A 51 -27.27 -5.31 -7.16
C ARG A 51 -27.08 -3.95 -7.83
N ILE A 52 -28.07 -3.06 -7.76
CA ILE A 52 -27.93 -1.66 -8.14
C ILE A 52 -27.72 -0.90 -6.84
N GLY A 53 -26.47 -0.58 -6.51
CA GLY A 53 -26.15 0.16 -5.30
C GLY A 53 -26.94 1.47 -5.19
N ARG A 54 -27.10 1.97 -3.97
CA ARG A 54 -27.76 3.23 -3.66
C ARG A 54 -27.13 4.38 -4.44
N GLY A 55 -27.89 5.38 -4.84
CA GLY A 55 -27.41 6.54 -5.59
C GLY A 55 -27.19 6.31 -7.09
N ALA A 56 -27.56 5.16 -7.68
CA ALA A 56 -27.37 4.86 -9.09
C ALA A 56 -28.07 5.86 -10.04
N SER A 57 -29.28 6.31 -9.71
CA SER A 57 -30.02 7.30 -10.47
C SER A 57 -29.33 8.66 -10.44
N MET A 58 -28.93 9.12 -9.27
CA MET A 58 -28.22 10.39 -9.10
C MET A 58 -26.84 10.37 -9.75
N GLY A 59 -26.07 9.29 -9.61
CA GLY A 59 -24.78 9.11 -10.29
C GLY A 59 -24.91 9.21 -11.81
N ARG A 60 -25.97 8.68 -12.41
CA ARG A 60 -26.24 8.80 -13.85
C ARG A 60 -26.61 10.23 -14.27
N VAL A 61 -27.44 10.91 -13.49
CA VAL A 61 -27.78 12.33 -13.75
C VAL A 61 -26.55 13.22 -13.69
N LEU A 62 -25.74 13.06 -12.64
CA LEU A 62 -24.54 13.88 -12.44
C LEU A 62 -23.44 13.58 -13.48
N SER A 63 -23.30 12.33 -13.93
CA SER A 63 -22.35 11.97 -15.00
C SER A 63 -22.69 12.53 -16.37
N GLY A 64 -23.94 12.97 -16.57
CA GLY A 64 -24.44 13.54 -17.83
C GLY A 64 -24.40 15.07 -17.89
N ARG A 65 -23.94 15.76 -16.83
CA ARG A 65 -23.84 17.22 -16.82
C ARG A 65 -22.82 17.73 -17.85
N ASP A 66 -23.14 18.87 -18.42
CA ASP A 66 -22.42 19.46 -19.57
C ASP A 66 -20.97 19.80 -19.18
N ARG A 67 -20.02 19.36 -20.04
CA ARG A 67 -18.59 19.60 -19.87
C ARG A 67 -18.17 21.06 -20.02
N LEU A 68 -18.99 21.89 -20.68
CA LEU A 68 -18.73 23.33 -20.81
C LEU A 68 -19.04 24.10 -19.52
N ALA A 69 -20.04 23.67 -18.75
CA ALA A 69 -20.28 24.18 -17.40
C ALA A 69 -19.11 23.87 -16.46
N GLY A 70 -18.36 22.82 -16.74
CA GLY A 70 -17.23 22.35 -15.93
C GLY A 70 -15.98 23.24 -15.93
N LEU A 71 -15.85 24.23 -16.82
CA LEU A 71 -14.72 25.18 -16.77
C LEU A 71 -14.93 26.27 -15.72
N ARG A 72 -16.17 26.71 -15.50
CA ARG A 72 -16.51 27.69 -14.46
C ARG A 72 -16.73 27.06 -13.08
N SER A 73 -17.06 25.78 -13.04
CA SER A 73 -17.19 25.05 -11.79
C SER A 73 -15.82 24.83 -11.16
N ARG A 74 -15.71 25.06 -9.85
CA ARG A 74 -14.52 24.69 -9.08
C ARG A 74 -14.42 23.17 -9.02
N ARG A 75 -13.21 22.65 -9.05
CA ARG A 75 -12.99 21.21 -9.12
C ARG A 75 -12.73 20.63 -7.75
N ALA A 76 -13.23 19.42 -7.55
CA ALA A 76 -12.84 18.56 -6.46
C ALA A 76 -12.29 17.24 -7.01
N VAL A 77 -11.29 16.70 -6.34
CA VAL A 77 -10.78 15.36 -6.56
C VAL A 77 -11.36 14.47 -5.47
N VAL A 78 -12.06 13.42 -5.87
CA VAL A 78 -12.53 12.40 -4.94
C VAL A 78 -11.92 11.07 -5.32
N LYS A 79 -11.11 10.52 -4.43
CA LYS A 79 -10.61 9.15 -4.52
C LYS A 79 -11.45 8.27 -3.60
N ALA A 80 -11.82 7.08 -4.05
CA ALA A 80 -12.66 6.17 -3.27
C ALA A 80 -12.07 4.76 -3.26
N ARG A 81 -12.13 4.09 -2.11
CA ARG A 81 -11.69 2.71 -1.93
C ARG A 81 -12.72 1.91 -1.15
N PHE A 82 -13.02 0.73 -1.66
CA PHE A 82 -13.77 -0.30 -0.97
C PHE A 82 -12.80 -1.24 -0.23
N VAL A 83 -12.94 -1.33 1.08
CA VAL A 83 -12.08 -2.17 1.93
C VAL A 83 -12.93 -3.27 2.56
N ARG A 84 -12.64 -4.52 2.22
CA ARG A 84 -13.25 -5.67 2.89
C ARG A 84 -12.65 -5.81 4.28
N LEU A 85 -13.49 -5.89 5.29
CA LEU A 85 -13.11 -6.16 6.66
C LEU A 85 -13.16 -7.67 6.94
N GLY A 86 -12.40 -8.11 7.90
CA GLY A 86 -12.33 -9.47 8.42
C GLY A 86 -11.34 -9.45 9.57
N ALA A 87 -11.27 -10.47 10.41
CA ALA A 87 -10.52 -10.47 11.66
C ALA A 87 -9.06 -9.95 11.52
N ALA A 88 -8.34 -10.39 10.47
CA ALA A 88 -6.98 -9.94 10.19
C ALA A 88 -6.89 -8.50 9.61
N LYS A 89 -7.99 -7.93 9.10
CA LYS A 89 -8.02 -6.61 8.47
C LYS A 89 -8.56 -5.50 9.38
N LEU A 90 -9.20 -5.86 10.48
CA LEU A 90 -9.62 -4.91 11.51
C LEU A 90 -8.43 -4.19 12.15
N SER A 91 -7.31 -4.88 12.36
CA SER A 91 -6.07 -4.25 12.84
C SER A 91 -5.55 -3.21 11.85
N ALA A 92 -5.54 -3.52 10.55
CA ALA A 92 -5.15 -2.58 9.50
C ALA A 92 -6.10 -1.38 9.38
N ALA A 93 -7.40 -1.57 9.64
CA ALA A 93 -8.36 -0.47 9.69
C ALA A 93 -8.12 0.46 10.90
N ARG A 94 -7.78 -0.10 12.06
CA ARG A 94 -7.37 0.70 13.25
C ARG A 94 -6.08 1.47 13.02
N VAL A 95 -5.09 0.85 12.37
CA VAL A 95 -3.85 1.54 11.98
C VAL A 95 -4.14 2.71 11.03
N HIS A 96 -5.05 2.54 10.09
CA HIS A 96 -5.44 3.63 9.18
C HIS A 96 -6.09 4.82 9.92
N LEU A 97 -6.98 4.57 10.88
CA LEU A 97 -7.55 5.67 11.69
C LEU A 97 -6.49 6.40 12.52
N ARG A 98 -5.52 5.67 13.09
CA ARG A 98 -4.37 6.31 13.77
C ARG A 98 -3.53 7.15 12.80
N TYR A 99 -3.35 6.68 11.58
CA TYR A 99 -2.68 7.47 10.55
C TYR A 99 -3.41 8.78 10.24
N MET A 100 -4.75 8.76 10.17
CA MET A 100 -5.54 9.98 9.98
C MET A 100 -5.35 10.99 11.13
N GLN A 101 -4.98 10.52 12.32
CA GLN A 101 -4.70 11.32 13.52
C GLN A 101 -3.20 11.60 13.72
N ARG A 102 -2.36 11.40 12.69
CA ARG A 102 -0.90 11.59 12.80
C ARG A 102 -0.50 13.00 13.18
N ASP A 103 0.66 13.13 13.77
CA ASP A 103 1.28 14.43 14.06
C ASP A 103 1.53 15.21 12.75
N GLY A 104 1.41 16.52 12.82
CA GLY A 104 1.63 17.41 11.69
C GLY A 104 0.49 17.50 10.68
N ALA A 105 -0.65 16.84 10.89
CA ALA A 105 -1.77 16.83 9.95
C ALA A 105 -2.49 18.16 9.84
N THR A 106 -2.53 18.96 10.91
CA THR A 106 -3.18 20.27 10.95
C THR A 106 -2.29 21.37 10.36
N ARG A 107 -2.84 22.57 10.12
CA ARG A 107 -2.09 23.75 9.67
C ARG A 107 -1.00 24.17 10.67
N ASP A 108 -1.29 24.00 11.95
CA ASP A 108 -0.38 24.39 13.05
C ASP A 108 0.62 23.29 13.40
N GLY A 109 0.63 22.18 12.64
CA GLY A 109 1.49 21.03 12.87
C GLY A 109 1.07 20.14 14.04
N ALA A 110 -0.12 20.35 14.59
CA ALA A 110 -0.68 19.50 15.64
C ALA A 110 -1.19 18.17 15.07
N PRO A 111 -1.44 17.15 15.93
CA PRO A 111 -2.07 15.91 15.52
C PRO A 111 -3.46 16.13 14.91
N GLY A 112 -3.80 15.33 13.91
CA GLY A 112 -5.14 15.33 13.33
C GLY A 112 -6.19 14.85 14.34
N SER A 113 -7.35 15.52 14.40
CA SER A 113 -8.50 15.07 15.19
C SER A 113 -9.54 14.40 14.29
N LEU A 114 -10.16 13.32 14.79
CA LEU A 114 -11.33 12.76 14.13
C LEU A 114 -12.57 13.57 14.47
N TYR A 115 -13.43 13.77 13.48
CA TYR A 115 -14.75 14.37 13.66
C TYR A 115 -15.82 13.55 12.93
N SER A 116 -17.08 13.82 13.25
CA SER A 116 -18.23 13.15 12.67
C SER A 116 -19.31 14.16 12.29
N ALA A 117 -20.49 13.67 11.94
CA ALA A 117 -21.64 14.52 11.64
C ALA A 117 -22.02 15.45 12.81
N GLY A 118 -21.90 14.98 14.05
CA GLY A 118 -22.35 15.71 15.24
C GLY A 118 -21.28 15.99 16.29
N SER A 119 -20.00 15.63 16.04
CA SER A 119 -18.92 15.85 17.01
C SER A 119 -17.66 16.33 16.30
N ASP A 120 -16.96 17.28 16.89
CA ASP A 120 -15.66 17.75 16.44
C ASP A 120 -14.50 16.90 16.99
N ASP A 121 -14.79 16.06 17.98
CA ASP A 121 -13.87 15.10 18.56
C ASP A 121 -14.57 13.73 18.62
N ALA A 122 -14.35 12.91 17.60
CA ALA A 122 -14.95 11.59 17.48
C ALA A 122 -13.97 10.52 17.95
N ASP A 123 -14.44 9.61 18.82
CA ASP A 123 -13.63 8.50 19.29
C ASP A 123 -13.50 7.40 18.24
N GLY A 124 -12.29 7.30 17.66
CA GLY A 124 -11.94 6.29 16.66
C GLY A 124 -12.02 4.84 17.18
N ARG A 125 -11.83 4.60 18.48
CA ARG A 125 -11.98 3.27 19.08
C ARG A 125 -13.45 2.86 19.06
N THR A 126 -14.32 3.68 19.59
CA THR A 126 -15.78 3.45 19.61
C THR A 126 -16.34 3.28 18.19
N PHE A 127 -15.86 4.05 17.22
CA PHE A 127 -16.21 3.87 15.81
C PHE A 127 -15.79 2.48 15.28
N MET A 128 -14.57 2.04 15.57
CA MET A 128 -14.08 0.73 15.14
C MET A 128 -14.76 -0.44 15.86
N ASP A 129 -15.16 -0.26 17.09
CA ASP A 129 -15.91 -1.30 17.83
C ASP A 129 -17.31 -1.50 17.22
N ARG A 130 -17.98 -0.41 16.80
CA ARG A 130 -19.23 -0.51 16.03
C ARG A 130 -19.02 -1.15 14.65
N ALA A 131 -17.83 -1.00 14.05
CA ALA A 131 -17.48 -1.57 12.75
C ALA A 131 -16.94 -3.02 12.82
N ALA A 132 -16.84 -3.61 14.02
CA ALA A 132 -16.19 -4.92 14.22
C ALA A 132 -16.85 -6.05 13.41
N GLU A 133 -18.18 -6.01 13.24
CA GLU A 133 -18.95 -7.00 12.49
C GLU A 133 -19.25 -6.58 11.04
N ASP A 134 -18.74 -5.43 10.60
CA ASP A 134 -18.98 -4.96 9.25
C ASP A 134 -18.18 -5.80 8.24
N ARG A 135 -18.80 -6.16 7.12
CA ARG A 135 -18.11 -6.91 6.04
C ARG A 135 -17.12 -6.06 5.28
N HIS A 136 -17.31 -4.73 5.28
CA HIS A 136 -16.52 -3.77 4.53
C HIS A 136 -16.68 -2.36 5.09
N GLN A 137 -15.84 -1.47 4.61
CA GLN A 137 -15.95 -0.01 4.81
C GLN A 137 -15.60 0.70 3.51
N PHE A 138 -16.09 1.92 3.35
CA PHE A 138 -15.68 2.82 2.29
C PHE A 138 -14.70 3.85 2.85
N ARG A 139 -13.68 4.15 2.09
CA ARG A 139 -12.74 5.23 2.38
C ARG A 139 -12.76 6.21 1.23
N PHE A 140 -12.89 7.48 1.56
CA PHE A 140 -12.84 8.56 0.58
C PHE A 140 -11.74 9.53 0.98
N ILE A 141 -11.09 10.11 -0.04
CA ILE A 141 -10.22 11.26 0.09
C ILE A 141 -10.83 12.34 -0.78
N VAL A 142 -11.20 13.44 -0.17
CA VAL A 142 -11.83 14.57 -0.84
C VAL A 142 -10.90 15.77 -0.76
N SER A 143 -10.44 16.27 -1.90
CA SER A 143 -9.59 17.46 -2.01
C SER A 143 -10.23 18.46 -2.96
N ALA A 144 -10.55 19.64 -2.46
CA ALA A 144 -10.90 20.77 -3.32
C ALA A 144 -9.63 21.29 -4.01
N GLU A 145 -9.71 21.64 -5.29
CA GLU A 145 -8.57 22.20 -6.03
C GLU A 145 -8.09 23.53 -5.40
N ASP A 146 -9.04 24.30 -4.88
CA ASP A 146 -8.82 25.56 -4.17
C ASP A 146 -8.96 25.39 -2.63
N GLY A 147 -8.54 24.22 -2.11
CA GLY A 147 -8.69 23.83 -0.70
C GLY A 147 -7.89 24.70 0.28
N ASP A 148 -6.85 25.37 -0.19
CA ASP A 148 -6.06 26.33 0.54
C ASP A 148 -6.83 27.59 0.95
N GLN A 149 -7.92 27.91 0.26
CA GLN A 149 -8.83 29.03 0.55
C GLN A 149 -9.78 28.75 1.73
N TYR A 150 -9.83 27.48 2.21
CA TYR A 150 -10.64 27.13 3.37
C TYR A 150 -9.79 27.16 4.64
N ASP A 151 -10.24 27.84 5.65
CA ASP A 151 -9.63 27.80 6.99
C ASP A 151 -9.92 26.46 7.69
N ASP A 152 -11.13 25.93 7.48
CA ASP A 152 -11.62 24.66 8.05
C ASP A 152 -12.41 23.88 6.99
N LEU A 153 -12.07 22.62 6.79
CA LEU A 153 -12.76 21.74 5.83
C LEU A 153 -13.94 20.98 6.47
N LYS A 154 -14.10 20.98 7.78
CA LYS A 154 -15.18 20.25 8.48
C LYS A 154 -16.58 20.67 8.01
N PRO A 155 -16.92 21.97 7.85
CA PRO A 155 -18.22 22.39 7.37
C PRO A 155 -18.53 21.91 5.96
N LEU A 156 -17.53 21.95 5.05
CA LEU A 156 -17.66 21.44 3.69
C LEU A 156 -17.92 19.93 3.69
N THR A 157 -17.13 19.17 4.48
CA THR A 157 -17.24 17.73 4.59
C THR A 157 -18.59 17.30 5.17
N ARG A 158 -19.09 17.96 6.21
CA ARG A 158 -20.41 17.68 6.80
C ARG A 158 -21.54 17.88 5.80
N ARG A 159 -21.50 18.98 5.02
CA ARG A 159 -22.50 19.22 3.98
C ARG A 159 -22.41 18.19 2.85
N LEU A 160 -21.20 17.79 2.46
CA LEU A 160 -20.98 16.77 1.45
C LEU A 160 -21.55 15.41 1.92
N MET A 161 -21.30 15.03 3.17
CA MET A 161 -21.82 13.79 3.73
C MET A 161 -23.34 13.83 3.91
N ALA A 162 -23.92 14.96 4.32
CA ALA A 162 -25.37 15.14 4.39
C ALA A 162 -26.01 15.04 2.99
N GLN A 163 -25.38 15.61 1.96
CA GLN A 163 -25.85 15.47 0.58
C GLN A 163 -25.71 14.01 0.09
N MET A 164 -24.64 13.32 0.47
CA MET A 164 -24.46 11.91 0.17
C MET A 164 -25.55 11.06 0.82
N GLU A 165 -25.92 11.31 2.06
CA GLU A 165 -27.04 10.64 2.75
C GLU A 165 -28.37 10.83 1.99
N GLN A 166 -28.66 12.04 1.53
CA GLN A 166 -29.85 12.33 0.73
C GLN A 166 -29.83 11.57 -0.60
N ASP A 167 -28.72 11.60 -1.34
CA ASP A 167 -28.57 10.93 -2.62
C ASP A 167 -28.66 9.40 -2.50
N LEU A 168 -28.21 8.84 -1.38
CA LEU A 168 -28.25 7.40 -1.08
C LEU A 168 -29.57 6.97 -0.41
N GLY A 169 -30.34 7.91 0.14
CA GLY A 169 -31.58 7.64 0.86
C GLY A 169 -31.38 6.84 2.14
N THR A 170 -30.31 7.10 2.89
CA THR A 170 -30.00 6.45 4.17
C THR A 170 -29.00 7.28 4.97
N LYS A 171 -29.08 7.18 6.30
CA LYS A 171 -28.06 7.76 7.19
C LYS A 171 -26.77 6.95 7.12
N LEU A 172 -25.66 7.63 7.33
CA LEU A 172 -24.32 7.06 7.28
C LEU A 172 -23.63 7.24 8.64
N ASP A 173 -22.95 6.19 9.10
CA ASP A 173 -22.03 6.28 10.25
C ASP A 173 -20.62 6.45 9.70
N TRP A 174 -20.01 7.62 9.94
CA TRP A 174 -18.74 8.01 9.39
C TRP A 174 -17.91 8.85 10.35
N VAL A 175 -16.59 8.79 10.15
CA VAL A 175 -15.61 9.68 10.76
C VAL A 175 -14.70 10.25 9.70
N ALA A 176 -14.17 11.45 9.94
CA ALA A 176 -13.26 12.12 9.03
C ALA A 176 -12.12 12.82 9.79
N ALA A 177 -11.03 13.11 9.07
CA ALA A 177 -9.94 13.97 9.53
C ALA A 177 -9.42 14.81 8.36
N ASP A 178 -9.07 16.04 8.65
CA ASP A 178 -8.52 16.97 7.67
C ASP A 178 -7.00 16.98 7.73
N HIS A 179 -6.37 17.01 6.56
CA HIS A 179 -4.93 17.07 6.39
C HIS A 179 -4.52 18.29 5.57
N PHE A 180 -3.65 19.11 6.14
CA PHE A 180 -3.12 20.34 5.54
C PHE A 180 -1.62 20.26 5.25
N ASP A 181 -0.93 19.22 5.69
CA ASP A 181 0.51 19.00 5.57
C ASP A 181 0.99 18.63 4.17
N THR A 182 0.08 18.26 3.28
CA THR A 182 0.39 17.81 1.93
C THR A 182 0.17 18.92 0.92
N GLY A 183 0.78 19.93 0.72
CA GLY A 183 0.62 20.99 -0.31
C GLY A 183 -0.74 21.11 -1.03
N ARG A 184 -1.72 20.26 -0.68
CA ARG A 184 -3.13 20.27 -1.11
C ARG A 184 -4.00 19.81 0.04
N PRO A 185 -4.70 20.71 0.71
CA PRO A 185 -5.63 20.37 1.78
C PRO A 185 -6.67 19.34 1.32
N HIS A 186 -6.91 18.33 2.15
CA HIS A 186 -7.86 17.27 1.84
C HIS A 186 -8.41 16.62 3.10
N THR A 187 -9.55 15.99 2.97
CA THR A 187 -10.23 15.28 4.05
C THR A 187 -10.23 13.77 3.78
N HIS A 188 -9.81 13.00 4.75
CA HIS A 188 -10.04 11.55 4.80
C HIS A 188 -11.39 11.27 5.44
N ILE A 189 -12.21 10.44 4.81
CA ILE A 189 -13.52 10.04 5.31
C ILE A 189 -13.59 8.52 5.32
N VAL A 190 -13.95 7.94 6.45
CA VAL A 190 -14.21 6.51 6.61
C VAL A 190 -15.68 6.32 6.92
N VAL A 191 -16.38 5.58 6.06
CA VAL A 191 -17.80 5.27 6.20
C VAL A 191 -17.96 3.79 6.48
N ARG A 192 -18.76 3.43 7.49
CA ARG A 192 -19.08 2.04 7.79
C ARG A 192 -19.84 1.36 6.65
N GLY A 193 -19.67 0.07 6.56
CA GLY A 193 -20.33 -0.76 5.54
C GLY A 193 -21.77 -1.17 5.90
N ARG A 194 -22.42 -0.46 6.83
CA ARG A 194 -23.80 -0.66 7.24
C ARG A 194 -24.61 0.59 7.01
N ASP A 195 -25.88 0.42 6.61
CA ASP A 195 -26.86 1.50 6.53
C ASP A 195 -27.61 1.67 7.88
N GLU A 196 -28.53 2.64 7.96
CA GLU A 196 -29.30 2.93 9.18
C GLU A 196 -30.16 1.76 9.69
N ARG A 197 -30.43 0.76 8.82
CA ARG A 197 -31.18 -0.45 9.16
C ARG A 197 -30.30 -1.61 9.60
N GLY A 198 -28.98 -1.40 9.58
CA GLY A 198 -28.00 -2.45 9.86
C GLY A 198 -27.71 -3.39 8.70
N ASP A 199 -28.29 -3.13 7.51
CA ASP A 199 -28.00 -3.89 6.30
C ASP A 199 -26.65 -3.47 5.67
N ASN A 200 -26.10 -4.36 4.82
CA ASN A 200 -24.86 -4.01 4.11
C ASN A 200 -25.08 -2.81 3.19
N LEU A 201 -24.32 -1.76 3.41
CA LEU A 201 -24.32 -0.56 2.56
C LEU A 201 -23.73 -0.88 1.19
N VAL A 202 -24.50 -0.73 0.14
CA VAL A 202 -24.06 -0.91 -1.24
C VAL A 202 -24.24 0.40 -2.00
N ILE A 203 -23.13 1.03 -2.33
CA ILE A 203 -23.11 2.30 -3.09
C ILE A 203 -22.88 2.00 -4.58
N ALA A 204 -23.66 2.60 -5.45
CA ALA A 204 -23.53 2.41 -6.88
C ALA A 204 -22.17 2.91 -7.40
N ARG A 205 -21.56 2.16 -8.32
CA ARG A 205 -20.28 2.52 -8.91
C ARG A 205 -20.30 3.89 -9.57
N GLU A 206 -21.38 4.24 -10.26
CA GLU A 206 -21.59 5.51 -10.93
C GLU A 206 -21.59 6.67 -9.92
N TYR A 207 -22.16 6.47 -8.73
CA TYR A 207 -22.14 7.47 -7.68
C TYR A 207 -20.73 7.65 -7.09
N ILE A 208 -20.02 6.55 -6.84
CA ILE A 208 -18.64 6.60 -6.34
C ILE A 208 -17.70 7.27 -7.36
N SER A 209 -17.83 6.95 -8.64
CA SER A 209 -16.90 7.44 -9.68
C SER A 209 -17.18 8.87 -10.13
N HIS A 210 -18.43 9.34 -10.06
CA HIS A 210 -18.83 10.65 -10.58
C HIS A 210 -19.68 11.44 -9.58
N GLY A 211 -20.68 10.81 -8.94
CA GLY A 211 -21.66 11.50 -8.12
C GLY A 211 -21.06 12.32 -6.99
N LEU A 212 -20.25 11.67 -6.15
CA LEU A 212 -19.65 12.33 -4.98
C LEU A 212 -18.68 13.46 -5.38
N ARG A 213 -17.94 13.28 -6.48
CA ARG A 213 -17.04 14.32 -7.01
C ARG A 213 -17.81 15.54 -7.50
N GLU A 214 -18.90 15.34 -8.23
CA GLU A 214 -19.73 16.44 -8.73
C GLU A 214 -20.41 17.18 -7.58
N ARG A 215 -20.86 16.47 -6.53
CA ARG A 215 -21.40 17.10 -5.32
C ARG A 215 -20.36 17.93 -4.58
N ALA A 216 -19.14 17.42 -4.43
CA ALA A 216 -18.05 18.18 -3.84
C ALA A 216 -17.73 19.45 -4.65
N ALA A 217 -17.66 19.34 -5.98
CA ALA A 217 -17.44 20.47 -6.89
C ALA A 217 -18.57 21.51 -6.82
N GLU A 218 -19.83 21.09 -6.70
CA GLU A 218 -20.98 21.98 -6.48
C GLU A 218 -20.84 22.78 -5.19
N LEU A 219 -20.54 22.10 -4.08
CA LEU A 219 -20.39 22.74 -2.77
C LEU A 219 -19.23 23.74 -2.76
N VAL A 220 -18.07 23.37 -3.31
CA VAL A 220 -16.92 24.26 -3.43
C VAL A 220 -17.25 25.48 -4.31
N THR A 221 -17.99 25.27 -5.42
CA THR A 221 -18.41 26.38 -6.29
C THR A 221 -19.43 27.29 -5.60
N LEU A 222 -20.30 26.72 -4.74
CA LEU A 222 -21.24 27.52 -3.94
C LEU A 222 -20.51 28.38 -2.90
N ASP A 223 -19.48 27.84 -2.28
CA ASP A 223 -18.71 28.54 -1.22
C ASP A 223 -17.81 29.65 -1.78
N LEU A 224 -17.03 29.32 -2.81
CA LEU A 224 -15.96 30.18 -3.33
C LEU A 224 -16.38 30.96 -4.59
N GLY A 225 -17.61 30.77 -5.06
CA GLY A 225 -18.10 31.30 -6.33
C GLY A 225 -17.56 30.53 -7.55
N PRO A 226 -18.19 30.73 -8.73
CA PRO A 226 -17.69 30.18 -9.98
C PRO A 226 -16.37 30.85 -10.38
N ARG A 227 -15.49 30.07 -11.02
CA ARG A 227 -14.22 30.62 -11.54
C ARG A 227 -14.43 31.77 -12.50
N THR A 228 -13.63 32.80 -12.35
CA THR A 228 -13.53 33.91 -13.28
C THR A 228 -12.85 33.49 -14.59
N THR A 229 -13.02 34.23 -15.63
CA THR A 229 -12.34 33.99 -16.93
C THR A 229 -10.82 34.03 -16.74
N LEU A 230 -10.32 34.94 -15.92
CA LEU A 230 -8.89 35.09 -15.64
C LEU A 230 -8.31 33.83 -14.95
N GLU A 231 -8.95 33.34 -13.89
CA GLU A 231 -8.54 32.12 -13.20
C GLU A 231 -8.51 30.89 -14.15
N ILE A 232 -9.48 30.82 -15.07
CA ILE A 232 -9.53 29.77 -16.09
C ILE A 232 -8.34 29.88 -17.04
N GLU A 233 -8.05 31.09 -17.53
CA GLU A 233 -6.93 31.33 -18.45
C GLU A 233 -5.59 31.05 -17.80
N GLU A 234 -5.34 31.55 -16.60
CA GLU A 234 -4.11 31.33 -15.85
C GLU A 234 -3.86 29.83 -15.63
N ARG A 235 -4.89 29.11 -15.24
CA ARG A 235 -4.80 27.68 -15.07
C ARG A 235 -4.49 26.94 -16.36
N LEU A 236 -5.16 27.29 -17.47
CA LEU A 236 -4.89 26.65 -18.75
C LEU A 236 -3.48 26.97 -19.26
N ARG A 237 -2.96 28.19 -18.99
CA ARG A 237 -1.55 28.52 -19.25
C ARG A 237 -0.61 27.66 -18.41
N HIS A 238 -0.89 27.50 -17.11
CA HIS A 238 -0.11 26.62 -16.25
C HIS A 238 -0.14 25.15 -16.72
N ASP A 239 -1.25 24.66 -17.26
CA ASP A 239 -1.34 23.32 -17.83
C ASP A 239 -0.49 23.15 -19.11
N VAL A 240 -0.15 24.26 -19.84
CA VAL A 240 0.75 24.23 -21.00
C VAL A 240 2.16 23.81 -20.59
N ASP A 241 2.68 24.39 -19.51
CA ASP A 241 4.07 24.17 -19.07
C ASP A 241 4.25 22.99 -18.13
N ALA A 242 3.16 22.37 -17.72
CA ALA A 242 3.17 21.31 -16.72
C ALA A 242 3.88 20.04 -17.21
N GLU A 243 4.83 19.53 -16.42
CA GLU A 243 5.54 18.27 -16.70
C GLU A 243 4.77 17.05 -16.14
N ARG A 244 3.50 16.95 -16.54
CA ARG A 244 2.58 15.88 -16.15
C ARG A 244 1.46 15.77 -17.17
N LEU A 245 0.68 14.70 -17.08
CA LEU A 245 -0.51 14.54 -17.94
C LEU A 245 -1.58 15.60 -17.63
N THR A 246 -1.91 16.44 -18.64
CA THR A 246 -2.87 17.53 -18.53
C THR A 246 -4.17 17.23 -19.27
N PRO A 247 -5.25 18.03 -19.04
CA PRO A 247 -6.46 17.96 -19.86
C PRO A 247 -6.23 18.28 -21.33
N ILE A 248 -5.20 19.08 -21.65
CA ILE A 248 -4.82 19.41 -23.04
C ILE A 248 -4.32 18.15 -23.75
N ASP A 249 -3.44 17.37 -23.08
CA ASP A 249 -2.89 16.13 -23.62
C ASP A 249 -3.98 15.09 -23.87
N ARG A 250 -4.90 14.91 -22.92
CA ARG A 250 -6.05 13.99 -23.08
C ARG A 250 -6.98 14.39 -24.21
N ARG A 251 -7.08 15.68 -24.52
CA ARG A 251 -7.85 16.15 -25.68
C ARG A 251 -7.10 15.83 -26.96
N MET A 252 -5.80 16.11 -27.02
CA MET A 252 -4.96 15.77 -28.16
C MET A 252 -4.94 14.27 -28.45
N ALA A 253 -4.81 13.44 -27.43
CA ALA A 253 -4.86 11.99 -27.58
C ALA A 253 -6.20 11.46 -28.12
N ARG A 254 -7.31 12.16 -27.87
CA ARG A 254 -8.63 11.82 -28.46
C ARG A 254 -8.82 12.33 -29.89
N ASP A 255 -8.14 13.42 -30.24
CA ASP A 255 -8.18 14.02 -31.59
C ASP A 255 -7.14 13.37 -32.53
N MET A 256 -6.26 12.56 -32.01
CA MET A 256 -5.16 11.87 -32.67
C MET A 256 -5.69 10.78 -33.62
N ASP A 257 -5.11 10.72 -34.81
CA ASP A 257 -5.40 9.66 -35.79
C ASP A 257 -4.60 8.37 -35.54
N GLU A 258 -4.77 7.36 -36.41
CA GLU A 258 -4.13 6.05 -36.29
C GLU A 258 -2.60 6.09 -36.41
N VAL A 259 -2.04 7.13 -37.06
CA VAL A 259 -0.58 7.36 -37.20
C VAL A 259 -0.05 8.33 -36.14
N ARG A 260 -0.85 8.60 -35.12
CA ARG A 260 -0.54 9.47 -33.97
C ARG A 260 -0.31 10.93 -34.34
N GLU A 261 -0.94 11.40 -35.40
CA GLU A 261 -0.84 12.78 -35.83
C GLU A 261 -2.00 13.64 -35.27
N VAL A 262 -1.66 14.86 -34.89
CA VAL A 262 -2.60 15.88 -34.45
C VAL A 262 -2.35 17.18 -35.20
N ARG A 263 -3.45 17.95 -35.44
CA ARG A 263 -3.34 19.29 -36.04
C ARG A 263 -3.22 20.33 -34.95
N GLN A 264 -2.36 21.33 -35.14
CA GLN A 264 -2.26 22.48 -34.25
C GLN A 264 -3.44 23.45 -34.37
N SER A 265 -4.11 23.47 -35.52
CA SER A 265 -5.21 24.38 -35.79
C SER A 265 -6.47 24.01 -35.01
N MET A 266 -7.09 25.01 -34.40
CA MET A 266 -8.38 24.96 -33.69
C MET A 266 -9.28 26.09 -34.19
N ARG A 267 -10.61 25.93 -34.01
CA ARG A 267 -11.59 26.99 -34.40
C ARG A 267 -11.49 28.21 -33.49
N ASP A 268 -11.16 28.02 -32.22
CA ASP A 268 -11.00 29.07 -31.23
C ASP A 268 -9.52 29.45 -31.13
N PRO A 269 -9.14 30.74 -31.37
CA PRO A 269 -7.76 31.21 -31.31
C PRO A 269 -7.07 30.96 -29.96
N PHE A 270 -7.80 31.08 -28.84
CA PHE A 270 -7.24 30.83 -27.52
C PHE A 270 -6.89 29.35 -27.32
N GLN A 271 -7.79 28.45 -27.69
CA GLN A 271 -7.54 27.01 -27.64
C GLN A 271 -6.40 26.59 -28.58
N GLN A 272 -6.28 27.27 -29.74
CA GLN A 272 -5.16 27.06 -30.67
C GLN A 272 -3.83 27.47 -30.03
N ALA A 273 -3.76 28.63 -29.37
CA ALA A 273 -2.55 29.09 -28.69
C ALA A 273 -2.11 28.11 -27.56
N LEU A 274 -3.05 27.63 -26.73
CA LEU A 274 -2.79 26.62 -25.70
C LEU A 274 -2.27 25.30 -26.30
N ARG A 275 -2.89 24.85 -27.41
CA ARG A 275 -2.49 23.62 -28.09
C ARG A 275 -1.09 23.71 -28.68
N ILE A 276 -0.78 24.83 -29.33
CA ILE A 276 0.57 25.08 -29.89
C ILE A 276 1.59 25.19 -28.78
N GLY A 277 1.33 25.94 -27.70
CA GLY A 277 2.20 26.05 -26.57
C GLY A 277 2.49 24.66 -25.96
N ARG A 278 1.44 23.86 -25.78
CA ARG A 278 1.59 22.50 -25.23
C ARG A 278 2.40 21.58 -26.15
N LEU A 279 2.16 21.62 -27.46
CA LEU A 279 2.92 20.81 -28.43
C LEU A 279 4.41 21.17 -28.42
N ARG A 280 4.77 22.46 -28.30
CA ARG A 280 6.16 22.90 -28.13
C ARG A 280 6.77 22.38 -26.83
N LYS A 281 6.03 22.45 -25.70
CA LYS A 281 6.50 21.88 -24.43
C LYS A 281 6.71 20.37 -24.55
N LEU A 282 5.83 19.65 -25.23
CA LEU A 282 5.99 18.22 -25.49
C LEU A 282 7.19 17.92 -26.41
N GLU A 283 7.48 18.80 -27.38
CA GLU A 283 8.69 18.71 -28.22
C GLU A 283 9.97 18.85 -27.37
N GLU A 284 10.02 19.86 -26.49
CA GLU A 284 11.12 20.04 -25.53
C GLU A 284 11.34 18.78 -24.66
N MET A 285 10.25 18.10 -24.32
CA MET A 285 10.30 16.84 -23.55
C MET A 285 10.58 15.61 -24.42
N GLY A 286 10.74 15.73 -25.74
CA GLY A 286 10.89 14.63 -26.67
C GLY A 286 9.65 13.78 -26.88
N LEU A 287 8.46 14.31 -26.59
CA LEU A 287 7.17 13.61 -26.65
C LEU A 287 6.28 14.05 -27.82
N ALA A 288 6.72 15.00 -28.62
CA ALA A 288 6.07 15.41 -29.87
C ALA A 288 7.11 15.87 -30.88
N GLU A 289 6.85 15.68 -32.17
CA GLU A 289 7.68 16.18 -33.27
C GLU A 289 6.84 16.90 -34.34
N PRO A 290 7.28 18.06 -34.87
CA PRO A 290 6.61 18.72 -35.96
C PRO A 290 6.90 17.99 -37.27
N ILE A 291 5.85 17.63 -38.03
CA ILE A 291 5.97 16.92 -39.31
C ILE A 291 5.59 17.81 -40.53
N GLY A 292 5.45 19.10 -40.27
CA GLY A 292 5.12 20.09 -41.31
C GLY A 292 3.61 20.26 -41.56
N GLY A 293 3.23 21.33 -42.25
CA GLY A 293 1.83 21.66 -42.57
C GLY A 293 0.93 21.87 -41.35
N GLY A 294 1.49 22.30 -40.20
CA GLY A 294 0.75 22.47 -38.96
C GLY A 294 0.30 21.15 -38.30
N ARG A 295 0.98 20.04 -38.64
CA ARG A 295 0.76 18.72 -38.06
C ARG A 295 1.92 18.35 -37.16
N TRP A 296 1.60 17.56 -36.12
CA TRP A 296 2.53 17.07 -35.11
C TRP A 296 2.30 15.60 -34.89
N ARG A 297 3.37 14.83 -34.73
CA ARG A 297 3.30 13.42 -34.32
C ARG A 297 3.60 13.30 -32.85
N LEU A 298 2.72 12.62 -32.11
CA LEU A 298 2.88 12.36 -30.68
C LEU A 298 3.63 11.04 -30.46
N ALA A 299 4.47 11.02 -29.42
CA ALA A 299 5.22 9.83 -29.03
C ALA A 299 4.28 8.67 -28.64
N ASP A 300 4.75 7.44 -28.85
CA ASP A 300 4.08 6.25 -28.33
C ASP A 300 4.11 6.24 -26.80
N GLY A 301 2.99 5.84 -26.18
CA GLY A 301 2.88 5.83 -24.72
C GLY A 301 2.93 7.22 -24.06
N LEU A 302 2.63 8.31 -24.81
CA LEU A 302 2.62 9.69 -24.30
C LEU A 302 1.94 9.84 -22.93
N GLU A 303 0.71 9.32 -22.80
CA GLU A 303 -0.05 9.47 -21.56
C GLU A 303 0.64 8.78 -20.37
N ASP A 304 1.17 7.58 -20.58
CA ASP A 304 1.85 6.82 -19.51
C ASP A 304 3.19 7.46 -19.14
N THR A 305 3.89 8.02 -20.11
CA THR A 305 5.13 8.76 -19.86
C THR A 305 4.86 10.02 -19.05
N LEU A 306 3.84 10.82 -19.43
CA LEU A 306 3.48 12.03 -18.68
C LEU A 306 2.95 11.72 -17.27
N ARG A 307 2.27 10.59 -17.07
CA ARG A 307 1.90 10.14 -15.71
C ARG A 307 3.13 9.83 -14.87
N ARG A 308 4.09 9.06 -15.41
CA ARG A 308 5.34 8.71 -14.71
C ARG A 308 6.19 9.94 -14.37
N VAL A 309 6.29 10.89 -15.27
CA VAL A 309 7.01 12.16 -15.02
C VAL A 309 6.32 12.95 -13.91
N GLY A 310 4.99 13.03 -13.92
CA GLY A 310 4.20 13.67 -12.88
C GLY A 310 4.39 13.00 -11.51
N GLU A 311 4.35 11.67 -11.44
CA GLU A 311 4.59 10.90 -10.21
C GLU A 311 6.01 11.12 -9.68
N ARG A 312 7.01 11.11 -10.57
CA ARG A 312 8.40 11.41 -10.18
C ARG A 312 8.55 12.83 -9.63
N GLY A 313 7.90 13.81 -10.23
CA GLY A 313 7.89 15.19 -9.73
C GLY A 313 7.25 15.31 -8.34
N ASP A 314 6.18 14.56 -8.06
CA ASP A 314 5.55 14.51 -6.73
C ASP A 314 6.48 13.87 -5.69
N ILE A 315 7.19 12.81 -6.04
CA ILE A 315 8.21 12.15 -5.19
C ILE A 315 9.32 13.15 -4.83
N ILE A 316 9.88 13.85 -5.82
CA ILE A 316 10.96 14.83 -5.62
C ILE A 316 10.49 15.96 -4.67
N ARG A 317 9.28 16.48 -4.87
CA ARG A 317 8.71 17.50 -3.96
C ARG A 317 8.55 16.98 -2.54
N THR A 318 8.11 15.74 -2.38
CA THR A 318 8.00 15.09 -1.07
C THR A 318 9.36 14.97 -0.41
N MET A 319 10.40 14.49 -1.13
CA MET A 319 11.77 14.41 -0.61
C MET A 319 12.28 15.79 -0.17
N GLN A 320 12.14 16.80 -1.01
CA GLN A 320 12.60 18.16 -0.70
C GLN A 320 11.92 18.71 0.57
N ARG A 321 10.61 18.54 0.70
CA ARG A 321 9.88 18.97 1.89
C ARG A 321 10.39 18.27 3.15
N GLU A 322 10.51 16.94 3.12
CA GLU A 322 10.97 16.15 4.26
C GLU A 322 12.44 16.47 4.64
N MET A 323 13.30 16.70 3.64
CA MET A 323 14.70 17.06 3.85
C MET A 323 14.84 18.48 4.42
N THR A 324 14.04 19.43 3.89
CA THR A 324 14.03 20.82 4.39
C THR A 324 13.54 20.89 5.84
N ALA A 325 12.47 20.18 6.17
CA ALA A 325 11.93 20.12 7.54
C ALA A 325 12.95 19.61 8.56
N ARG A 326 13.94 18.81 8.12
CA ARG A 326 15.00 18.23 8.96
C ARG A 326 16.35 18.91 8.80
N SER A 327 16.41 20.10 8.19
CA SER A 327 17.63 20.88 7.94
C SER A 327 18.72 20.12 7.18
N ARG A 328 18.31 19.21 6.27
CA ARG A 328 19.20 18.37 5.45
C ARG A 328 19.20 18.80 3.98
N GLY A 329 19.06 20.07 3.69
CA GLY A 329 19.18 20.63 2.35
C GLY A 329 20.56 20.37 1.73
N GLY A 330 20.63 20.17 0.42
CA GLY A 330 21.89 20.03 -0.32
C GLY A 330 22.43 18.59 -0.43
N VAL A 331 21.74 17.58 0.13
CA VAL A 331 22.10 16.17 -0.08
C VAL A 331 21.53 15.70 -1.42
N GLU A 332 22.32 14.95 -2.18
CA GLU A 332 21.89 14.35 -3.45
C GLU A 332 20.73 13.38 -3.22
N GLN A 333 19.68 13.47 -4.06
CA GLN A 333 18.43 12.74 -3.89
C GLN A 333 18.23 11.74 -5.01
N HIS A 334 17.95 10.49 -4.66
CA HIS A 334 17.70 9.40 -5.57
C HIS A 334 16.37 8.71 -5.31
N ILE A 335 15.78 8.15 -6.36
CA ILE A 335 14.64 7.22 -6.25
C ILE A 335 15.21 5.81 -6.39
N PHE A 336 15.04 4.98 -5.38
CA PHE A 336 15.45 3.58 -5.43
C PHE A 336 14.53 2.82 -6.40
N ASP A 337 15.10 2.36 -7.52
CA ASP A 337 14.38 1.57 -8.52
C ASP A 337 14.71 0.08 -8.35
N PRO A 338 13.78 -0.71 -7.77
CA PRO A 338 13.98 -2.15 -7.61
C PRO A 338 13.96 -2.95 -8.93
N GLY A 339 13.60 -2.31 -10.05
CA GLY A 339 13.56 -2.92 -11.39
C GLY A 339 14.82 -2.69 -12.23
N ALA A 340 15.76 -1.89 -11.75
CA ALA A 340 17.01 -1.65 -12.48
C ALA A 340 17.85 -2.94 -12.64
N GLN A 341 18.65 -3.03 -13.73
CA GLN A 341 19.41 -4.25 -14.05
C GLN A 341 20.45 -4.62 -12.98
N ASP A 342 21.11 -3.62 -12.39
CA ASP A 342 22.21 -3.80 -11.42
C ASP A 342 21.84 -3.19 -10.06
N VAL A 343 20.69 -3.61 -9.50
CA VAL A 343 20.24 -3.09 -8.20
C VAL A 343 21.16 -3.56 -7.07
N VAL A 344 21.91 -2.62 -6.51
CA VAL A 344 22.71 -2.85 -5.31
C VAL A 344 21.82 -2.69 -4.07
N PRO A 345 21.93 -3.57 -3.07
CA PRO A 345 21.24 -3.38 -1.80
C PRO A 345 21.54 -2.02 -1.18
N LEU A 346 20.49 -1.26 -0.83
CA LEU A 346 20.65 0.02 -0.14
C LEU A 346 20.74 -0.22 1.36
N LEU A 347 21.88 0.16 1.95
CA LEU A 347 22.08 0.18 3.40
C LEU A 347 22.02 1.63 3.87
N GLY A 348 21.24 1.91 4.90
CA GLY A 348 21.10 3.29 5.37
C GLY A 348 20.23 3.44 6.61
N ARG A 349 20.13 4.69 7.07
CA ARG A 349 19.29 5.12 8.18
C ARG A 349 17.95 5.62 7.68
N VAL A 350 16.88 5.20 8.32
CA VAL A 350 15.53 5.71 8.03
C VAL A 350 15.42 7.13 8.56
N ILE A 351 15.19 8.10 7.66
CA ILE A 351 14.99 9.51 8.00
C ILE A 351 13.50 9.77 8.28
N ALA A 352 12.64 9.23 7.41
CA ALA A 352 11.20 9.41 7.50
C ALA A 352 10.47 8.21 6.90
N ARG A 353 9.25 8.01 7.36
CA ARG A 353 8.27 7.11 6.78
C ARG A 353 6.98 7.86 6.52
N GLY A 354 6.43 7.72 5.32
CA GLY A 354 5.17 8.37 4.96
C GLY A 354 4.32 7.51 4.03
N LEU A 355 3.18 8.06 3.62
CA LEU A 355 2.32 7.46 2.60
C LEU A 355 2.67 8.00 1.22
N ALA A 356 3.00 7.10 0.31
CA ALA A 356 3.19 7.36 -1.11
C ALA A 356 1.83 7.50 -1.83
N ASP A 357 0.88 6.64 -1.48
CA ASP A 357 -0.50 6.68 -1.97
C ASP A 357 -1.45 6.32 -0.81
N GLU A 358 -2.12 7.35 -0.32
CA GLU A 358 -3.04 7.24 0.82
C GLU A 358 -4.27 6.37 0.50
N LEU A 359 -4.71 6.35 -0.77
CA LEU A 359 -5.85 5.53 -1.17
C LEU A 359 -5.54 4.04 -1.13
N HIS A 360 -4.33 3.64 -1.55
CA HIS A 360 -3.92 2.24 -1.64
C HIS A 360 -3.08 1.78 -0.44
N ASP A 361 -2.93 2.62 0.60
CA ASP A 361 -2.06 2.38 1.76
C ASP A 361 -0.61 2.05 1.33
N ARG A 362 -0.10 2.72 0.28
CA ARG A 362 1.29 2.56 -0.13
C ARG A 362 2.17 3.48 0.68
N HIS A 363 3.24 2.95 1.19
CA HIS A 363 4.17 3.66 2.04
C HIS A 363 5.52 3.84 1.35
N TYR A 364 6.23 4.88 1.77
CA TYR A 364 7.63 5.07 1.41
C TYR A 364 8.50 5.18 2.64
N LEU A 365 9.80 4.95 2.46
CA LEU A 365 10.86 5.35 3.38
C LEU A 365 11.75 6.37 2.69
N LEU A 366 12.20 7.35 3.45
CA LEU A 366 13.39 8.13 3.10
C LEU A 366 14.57 7.53 3.87
N VAL A 367 15.58 7.12 3.13
CA VAL A 367 16.75 6.42 3.67
C VAL A 367 18.00 7.23 3.34
N ASP A 368 18.75 7.59 4.37
CA ASP A 368 20.07 8.22 4.27
C ASP A 368 21.09 7.11 4.04
N GLY A 369 21.55 6.99 2.81
CA GLY A 369 22.38 5.87 2.36
C GLY A 369 23.83 5.96 2.81
N THR A 370 24.49 4.80 2.88
CA THR A 370 25.94 4.71 3.11
C THR A 370 26.77 5.27 1.96
N ASP A 371 26.15 5.55 0.82
CA ASP A 371 26.71 6.22 -0.35
C ASP A 371 26.72 7.75 -0.24
N GLY A 372 26.15 8.31 0.84
CA GLY A 372 26.07 9.74 1.10
C GLY A 372 24.89 10.43 0.42
N CYS A 373 23.98 9.67 -0.20
CA CYS A 373 22.79 10.17 -0.87
C CYS A 373 21.52 9.84 -0.05
N SER A 374 20.46 10.61 -0.25
CA SER A 374 19.15 10.31 0.30
C SER A 374 18.27 9.61 -0.73
N HIS A 375 17.69 8.49 -0.35
CA HIS A 375 16.90 7.63 -1.23
C HIS A 375 15.43 7.62 -0.85
N TYR A 376 14.56 7.87 -1.83
CA TYR A 376 13.15 7.55 -1.71
C TYR A 376 12.92 6.09 -2.09
N VAL A 377 12.32 5.33 -1.21
CA VAL A 377 12.05 3.90 -1.37
C VAL A 377 10.55 3.65 -1.25
N ASP A 378 9.91 3.26 -2.34
CA ASP A 378 8.53 2.74 -2.26
C ASP A 378 8.56 1.34 -1.63
N ILE A 379 8.02 1.21 -0.42
CA ILE A 379 7.98 -0.06 0.30
C ILE A 379 6.68 -0.84 0.07
N GLY A 380 5.78 -0.29 -0.76
CA GLY A 380 4.51 -0.92 -1.08
C GLY A 380 3.46 -0.77 0.01
N ARG A 381 2.59 -1.77 0.14
CA ARG A 381 1.41 -1.67 1.02
C ARG A 381 1.79 -1.85 2.49
N GLY A 382 1.33 -0.91 3.32
CA GLY A 382 1.65 -0.85 4.74
C GLY A 382 1.16 -2.02 5.59
N ASP A 383 0.11 -2.73 5.15
CA ASP A 383 -0.40 -3.95 5.79
C ASP A 383 0.54 -5.16 5.68
N ARG A 384 1.60 -5.04 4.88
CA ARG A 384 2.58 -6.10 4.61
C ARG A 384 4.01 -5.78 5.01
N VAL A 385 4.23 -4.58 5.56
CA VAL A 385 5.56 -4.10 5.94
C VAL A 385 5.62 -3.91 7.45
N GLU A 386 6.65 -4.48 8.09
CA GLU A 386 6.89 -4.30 9.52
C GLU A 386 7.10 -2.81 9.85
N VAL A 387 6.78 -2.45 11.09
CA VAL A 387 7.01 -1.09 11.58
C VAL A 387 8.50 -0.80 11.54
N THR A 388 8.87 0.23 10.79
CA THR A 388 10.26 0.68 10.65
C THR A 388 10.39 2.03 11.33
N PRO A 389 10.96 2.10 12.54
CA PRO A 389 11.12 3.35 13.28
C PRO A 389 12.07 4.32 12.56
N GLU A 390 11.86 5.62 12.73
CA GLU A 390 12.86 6.63 12.35
C GLU A 390 14.18 6.40 13.10
N SER A 391 15.28 6.76 12.49
CA SER A 391 16.66 6.53 12.95
C SER A 391 17.11 5.07 13.03
N SER A 392 16.24 4.10 12.72
CA SER A 392 16.67 2.69 12.56
C SER A 392 17.57 2.51 11.35
N ILE A 393 18.44 1.50 11.39
CA ILE A 393 19.31 1.13 10.28
C ILE A 393 18.66 -0.04 9.54
N VAL A 394 18.52 0.10 8.23
CA VAL A 394 17.86 -0.88 7.38
C VAL A 394 18.71 -1.24 6.17
N ARG A 395 18.50 -2.46 5.69
CA ARG A 395 18.94 -2.89 4.36
C ARG A 395 17.70 -3.07 3.48
N VAL A 396 17.69 -2.38 2.34
CA VAL A 396 16.62 -2.48 1.34
C VAL A 396 17.15 -3.26 0.16
N VAL A 397 16.44 -4.31 -0.23
CA VAL A 397 16.74 -5.13 -1.40
C VAL A 397 15.52 -5.21 -2.30
N ALA A 398 15.73 -5.33 -3.62
CA ALA A 398 14.63 -5.58 -4.54
C ALA A 398 13.89 -6.88 -4.16
N ALA A 399 12.58 -6.86 -4.20
CA ALA A 399 11.80 -8.07 -3.94
C ALA A 399 12.07 -9.11 -5.03
N ARG A 400 12.48 -10.30 -4.61
CA ARG A 400 12.62 -11.43 -5.54
C ARG A 400 11.24 -11.82 -6.06
N GLY A 401 11.13 -12.00 -7.37
CA GLY A 401 9.89 -12.40 -8.00
C GLY A 401 10.10 -12.78 -9.46
N GLY A 402 9.06 -13.31 -10.09
CA GLY A 402 9.07 -13.84 -11.45
C GLY A 402 8.90 -15.35 -11.46
N VAL A 403 8.96 -15.91 -12.64
CA VAL A 403 8.90 -17.37 -12.83
C VAL A 403 10.14 -18.01 -12.20
N ARG A 404 9.91 -18.84 -11.20
CA ARG A 404 10.97 -19.55 -10.48
C ARG A 404 11.32 -20.85 -11.21
N GLU A 405 12.49 -21.43 -10.90
CA GLU A 405 12.89 -22.73 -11.43
C GLU A 405 11.83 -23.81 -11.16
N VAL A 406 11.28 -23.84 -9.95
CA VAL A 406 10.17 -24.75 -9.61
C VAL A 406 8.96 -24.63 -10.53
N ASP A 407 8.64 -23.42 -11.00
CA ASP A 407 7.50 -23.20 -11.91
C ASP A 407 7.82 -23.71 -13.32
N ARG A 408 9.07 -23.58 -13.78
CA ARG A 408 9.56 -24.14 -15.06
C ARG A 408 9.55 -25.65 -15.01
N THR A 409 10.14 -26.25 -13.98
CA THR A 409 10.12 -27.70 -13.79
C THR A 409 8.71 -28.28 -13.80
N ILE A 410 7.75 -27.61 -13.15
CA ILE A 410 6.33 -28.01 -13.20
C ILE A 410 5.80 -27.98 -14.63
N ALA A 411 6.08 -26.92 -15.36
CA ALA A 411 5.62 -26.77 -16.76
C ALA A 411 6.26 -27.81 -17.67
N ASP A 412 7.56 -28.10 -17.51
CA ASP A 412 8.30 -29.07 -18.31
C ASP A 412 7.79 -30.51 -18.07
N VAL A 413 7.63 -30.91 -16.80
CA VAL A 413 7.05 -32.20 -16.43
C VAL A 413 5.63 -32.34 -16.97
N ALA A 414 4.81 -31.29 -16.86
CA ALA A 414 3.44 -31.28 -17.37
C ALA A 414 3.40 -31.38 -18.90
N ALA A 415 4.25 -30.64 -19.60
CA ALA A 415 4.34 -30.69 -21.06
C ALA A 415 4.71 -32.10 -21.56
N ALA A 416 5.65 -32.77 -20.87
CA ALA A 416 6.01 -34.15 -21.19
C ALA A 416 4.91 -35.20 -20.89
N ASN A 417 3.90 -34.85 -20.08
CA ASN A 417 2.86 -35.76 -19.60
C ASN A 417 1.43 -35.26 -19.91
N GLY A 418 1.25 -34.65 -21.08
CA GLY A 418 -0.09 -34.25 -21.57
C GLY A 418 -0.79 -33.20 -20.69
N GLY A 419 -0.03 -32.29 -20.09
CA GLY A 419 -0.55 -31.25 -19.22
C GLY A 419 -0.77 -31.69 -17.76
N ARG A 420 -0.31 -32.87 -17.37
CA ARG A 420 -0.51 -33.43 -16.03
C ARG A 420 0.80 -33.38 -15.21
N TYR A 421 0.66 -33.09 -13.94
CA TYR A 421 1.75 -33.12 -12.97
C TYR A 421 1.35 -33.96 -11.74
N SER A 422 2.24 -34.82 -11.26
CA SER A 422 2.17 -35.48 -9.95
C SER A 422 3.59 -35.75 -9.45
N VAL A 423 3.74 -36.12 -8.17
CA VAL A 423 5.03 -36.54 -7.62
C VAL A 423 5.60 -37.72 -8.42
N ASP A 424 4.77 -38.72 -8.74
CA ASP A 424 5.20 -39.89 -9.52
C ASP A 424 5.62 -39.54 -10.96
N LEU A 425 4.93 -38.61 -11.61
CA LEU A 425 5.31 -38.11 -12.93
C LEU A 425 6.62 -37.33 -12.88
N HIS A 426 6.82 -36.54 -11.82
CA HIS A 426 8.07 -35.82 -11.61
C HIS A 426 9.26 -36.78 -11.44
N LEU A 427 9.14 -37.77 -10.54
CA LEU A 427 10.19 -38.75 -10.30
C LEU A 427 10.49 -39.65 -11.52
N ARG A 428 9.50 -39.90 -12.40
CA ARG A 428 9.72 -40.56 -13.67
C ARG A 428 10.42 -39.66 -14.69
N HIS A 429 10.13 -38.37 -14.67
CA HIS A 429 10.76 -37.38 -15.57
C HIS A 429 12.21 -37.09 -15.15
N ASP A 430 12.45 -36.99 -13.85
CA ASP A 430 13.77 -36.80 -13.25
C ASP A 430 14.02 -37.86 -12.16
N PRO A 431 14.65 -39.00 -12.52
CA PRO A 431 14.97 -40.07 -11.58
C PRO A 431 15.99 -39.70 -10.51
N ALA A 432 16.71 -38.57 -10.66
CA ALA A 432 17.65 -38.07 -9.68
C ALA A 432 16.97 -37.22 -8.58
N ALA A 433 15.74 -36.79 -8.81
CA ALA A 433 14.98 -36.00 -7.85
C ALA A 433 14.53 -36.87 -6.66
N SER A 434 14.56 -36.27 -5.46
CA SER A 434 13.96 -36.90 -4.28
C SER A 434 12.46 -36.63 -4.17
N GLU A 435 11.72 -37.54 -3.52
CA GLU A 435 10.29 -37.36 -3.24
C GLU A 435 10.00 -36.02 -2.51
N ALA A 436 10.82 -35.68 -1.49
CA ALA A 436 10.71 -34.42 -0.76
C ALA A 436 10.89 -33.20 -1.68
N PHE A 437 11.73 -33.28 -2.71
CA PHE A 437 11.90 -32.24 -3.71
C PHE A 437 10.66 -32.11 -4.59
N ALA A 438 10.09 -33.20 -5.10
CA ALA A 438 8.86 -33.21 -5.87
C ALA A 438 7.66 -32.68 -5.07
N GLU A 439 7.56 -33.01 -3.78
CA GLU A 439 6.54 -32.46 -2.88
C GLU A 439 6.64 -30.93 -2.69
N MET A 440 7.83 -30.33 -2.74
CA MET A 440 7.96 -28.87 -2.73
C MET A 440 7.27 -28.22 -3.93
N HIS A 441 7.27 -28.87 -5.09
CA HIS A 441 6.56 -28.43 -6.28
C HIS A 441 5.05 -28.47 -6.09
N VAL A 442 4.53 -29.54 -5.45
CA VAL A 442 3.11 -29.65 -5.08
C VAL A 442 2.69 -28.53 -4.12
N ARG A 443 3.53 -28.18 -3.15
CA ARG A 443 3.24 -27.03 -2.26
C ARG A 443 3.19 -25.70 -3.01
N ARG A 444 4.05 -25.53 -4.00
CA ARG A 444 4.03 -24.35 -4.87
C ARG A 444 2.75 -24.31 -5.71
N LEU A 445 2.33 -25.41 -6.31
CA LEU A 445 1.08 -25.53 -7.07
C LEU A 445 -0.13 -25.19 -6.19
N GLU A 446 -0.20 -25.70 -4.96
CA GLU A 446 -1.29 -25.40 -4.04
C GLU A 446 -1.35 -23.90 -3.67
N ALA A 447 -0.19 -23.26 -3.53
CA ALA A 447 -0.13 -21.81 -3.31
C ALA A 447 -0.63 -21.01 -4.53
N ILE A 448 -0.26 -21.42 -5.74
CA ILE A 448 -0.63 -20.74 -7.00
C ILE A 448 -2.09 -20.99 -7.34
N ARG A 449 -2.61 -22.22 -7.16
CA ARG A 449 -3.98 -22.61 -7.48
C ARG A 449 -5.04 -21.63 -6.96
N ARG A 450 -4.86 -21.22 -5.71
CA ARG A 450 -5.81 -20.33 -5.02
C ARG A 450 -5.85 -18.92 -5.62
N LEU A 451 -4.87 -18.55 -6.41
CA LEU A 451 -4.59 -17.16 -6.78
C LEU A 451 -4.64 -16.91 -8.29
N THR A 452 -4.29 -17.92 -9.12
CA THR A 452 -4.14 -17.73 -10.57
C THR A 452 -5.14 -18.56 -11.40
N GLY A 453 -5.70 -19.64 -10.85
CA GLY A 453 -6.52 -20.57 -11.60
C GLY A 453 -5.78 -21.35 -12.70
N GLY A 454 -4.43 -21.26 -12.76
CA GLY A 454 -3.60 -21.91 -13.77
C GLY A 454 -3.25 -23.39 -13.49
N ALA A 455 -3.69 -23.91 -12.36
CA ALA A 455 -3.51 -25.31 -11.95
C ALA A 455 -4.77 -25.82 -11.26
N VAL A 456 -5.24 -27.00 -11.65
CA VAL A 456 -6.42 -27.65 -11.07
C VAL A 456 -5.98 -28.96 -10.44
N ARG A 457 -6.38 -29.19 -9.18
CA ARG A 457 -6.12 -30.46 -8.50
C ARG A 457 -7.24 -31.43 -8.81
N GLU A 458 -6.87 -32.58 -9.33
CA GLU A 458 -7.78 -33.65 -9.69
C GLU A 458 -8.10 -34.56 -8.47
N PRO A 459 -9.21 -35.35 -8.53
CA PRO A 459 -9.56 -36.25 -7.42
C PRO A 459 -8.53 -37.34 -7.15
N ASP A 460 -7.74 -37.74 -8.14
CA ASP A 460 -6.65 -38.72 -8.02
C ASP A 460 -5.38 -38.16 -7.39
N GLY A 461 -5.39 -36.88 -6.99
CA GLY A 461 -4.25 -36.18 -6.40
C GLY A 461 -3.27 -35.61 -7.41
N SER A 462 -3.43 -35.86 -8.71
CA SER A 462 -2.65 -35.23 -9.78
C SER A 462 -3.11 -33.78 -10.03
N TRP A 463 -2.36 -33.07 -10.86
CA TRP A 463 -2.63 -31.68 -11.21
C TRP A 463 -2.75 -31.54 -12.72
N THR A 464 -3.78 -30.85 -13.18
CA THR A 464 -3.88 -30.37 -14.56
C THR A 464 -3.29 -28.97 -14.63
N ILE A 465 -2.25 -28.78 -15.45
CA ILE A 465 -1.51 -27.55 -15.61
C ILE A 465 -1.91 -26.90 -16.93
N ALA A 466 -2.39 -25.66 -16.88
CA ALA A 466 -2.79 -24.93 -18.08
C ALA A 466 -1.56 -24.58 -18.94
N PRO A 467 -1.68 -24.55 -20.29
CA PRO A 467 -0.57 -24.21 -21.19
C PRO A 467 0.04 -22.83 -20.93
N ASP A 468 -0.75 -21.90 -20.41
CA ASP A 468 -0.36 -20.55 -20.07
C ASP A 468 0.09 -20.39 -18.59
N HIS A 469 0.42 -21.50 -17.92
CA HIS A 469 0.82 -21.53 -16.49
C HIS A 469 1.92 -20.53 -16.16
N LEU A 470 3.02 -20.53 -16.91
CA LEU A 470 4.16 -19.62 -16.66
C LEU A 470 3.76 -18.15 -16.82
N ALA A 471 2.95 -17.82 -17.81
CA ALA A 471 2.44 -16.45 -18.00
C ALA A 471 1.54 -16.01 -16.83
N ARG A 472 0.70 -16.90 -16.32
CA ARG A 472 -0.14 -16.63 -15.14
C ARG A 472 0.69 -16.47 -13.86
N VAL A 473 1.72 -17.29 -13.70
CA VAL A 473 2.67 -17.18 -12.58
C VAL A 473 3.39 -15.85 -12.65
N ASP A 474 3.90 -15.45 -13.81
CA ASP A 474 4.61 -14.17 -13.96
C ASP A 474 3.68 -12.97 -13.68
N ALA A 475 2.45 -13.00 -14.20
CA ALA A 475 1.45 -11.97 -13.91
C ALA A 475 1.12 -11.87 -12.40
N TYR A 476 1.06 -13.01 -11.71
CA TYR A 476 0.86 -13.05 -10.27
C TYR A 476 2.05 -12.50 -9.49
N GLU A 477 3.28 -12.93 -9.82
CA GLU A 477 4.50 -12.45 -9.19
C GLU A 477 4.72 -10.94 -9.46
N ALA A 478 4.37 -10.47 -10.68
CA ALA A 478 4.39 -9.04 -11.02
C ALA A 478 3.39 -8.23 -10.16
N ARG A 479 2.22 -8.82 -9.86
CA ARG A 479 1.28 -8.20 -8.92
C ARG A 479 1.81 -8.16 -7.50
N LEU A 480 2.44 -9.23 -7.03
CA LEU A 480 3.07 -9.27 -5.71
C LEU A 480 4.19 -8.23 -5.60
N ARG A 481 5.04 -8.09 -6.64
CA ARG A 481 6.08 -7.06 -6.69
C ARG A 481 5.52 -5.65 -6.67
N ARG A 482 4.40 -5.39 -7.34
CA ARG A 482 3.71 -4.09 -7.24
C ARG A 482 3.20 -3.79 -5.84
N ASP A 483 2.69 -4.82 -5.14
CA ASP A 483 2.22 -4.66 -3.76
C ASP A 483 3.37 -4.56 -2.75
N ARG A 484 4.53 -5.17 -3.03
CA ARG A 484 5.74 -5.17 -2.21
C ARG A 484 6.97 -5.15 -3.11
N PRO A 485 7.40 -3.97 -3.59
CA PRO A 485 8.49 -3.86 -4.56
C PRO A 485 9.87 -4.16 -3.95
N VAL A 486 10.00 -3.99 -2.65
CA VAL A 486 11.25 -4.22 -1.91
C VAL A 486 11.02 -5.08 -0.67
N ALA A 487 12.09 -5.73 -0.19
CA ALA A 487 12.18 -6.28 1.14
C ALA A 487 13.05 -5.33 2.00
N VAL A 488 12.52 -4.93 3.15
CA VAL A 488 13.22 -4.10 4.13
C VAL A 488 13.64 -5.00 5.28
N GLU A 489 14.94 -5.14 5.47
CA GLU A 489 15.55 -5.90 6.57
C GLU A 489 15.99 -4.91 7.65
N MET A 490 15.49 -5.06 8.86
CA MET A 490 15.90 -4.28 10.03
C MET A 490 17.27 -4.76 10.48
N ILE A 491 18.30 -3.93 10.30
CA ILE A 491 19.66 -4.19 10.76
C ILE A 491 19.83 -3.79 12.22
N SER A 492 19.29 -2.64 12.59
CA SER A 492 19.23 -2.17 13.97
C SER A 492 18.01 -1.30 14.22
N PRO A 493 17.22 -1.57 15.27
CA PRO A 493 16.12 -0.68 15.68
C PRO A 493 16.63 0.57 16.43
N LEU A 494 17.89 0.59 16.88
CA LEU A 494 18.49 1.70 17.59
C LEU A 494 19.25 2.63 16.64
N PRO A 495 19.28 3.93 16.96
CA PRO A 495 20.07 4.89 16.23
C PRO A 495 21.57 4.63 16.42
N LEU A 496 22.37 5.08 15.46
CA LEU A 496 23.81 4.81 15.36
C LEU A 496 24.59 5.21 16.63
N GLU A 497 24.24 6.33 17.24
CA GLU A 497 24.90 6.88 18.42
C GLU A 497 24.78 5.93 19.63
N ARG A 498 23.66 5.22 19.73
CA ARG A 498 23.45 4.22 20.79
C ARG A 498 24.17 2.91 20.54
N LEU A 499 24.52 2.61 19.30
CA LEU A 499 25.24 1.38 18.96
C LEU A 499 26.72 1.46 19.37
N ALA A 500 27.32 2.64 19.32
CA ALA A 500 28.73 2.82 19.64
C ALA A 500 29.09 2.43 21.07
N SER A 501 28.19 2.66 22.04
CA SER A 501 28.42 2.37 23.47
C SER A 501 27.53 1.25 24.04
N ALA A 502 26.79 0.53 23.20
CA ALA A 502 25.86 -0.51 23.65
C ALA A 502 26.61 -1.69 24.29
N ASP A 503 26.18 -2.10 25.50
CA ASP A 503 26.67 -3.34 26.14
C ASP A 503 25.88 -4.56 25.63
N ALA A 504 25.98 -4.77 24.33
CA ALA A 504 25.34 -5.83 23.56
C ALA A 504 26.06 -5.98 22.22
N PRO A 505 25.95 -7.12 21.53
CA PRO A 505 26.49 -7.24 20.17
C PRO A 505 25.67 -6.37 19.22
N THR A 506 26.36 -5.53 18.49
CA THR A 506 25.76 -4.58 17.56
C THR A 506 26.12 -4.90 16.10
N TRP A 507 25.45 -4.25 15.18
CA TRP A 507 25.83 -4.30 13.77
C TRP A 507 27.27 -3.77 13.53
N LEU A 508 27.73 -2.77 14.31
CA LEU A 508 29.09 -2.24 14.22
C LEU A 508 30.15 -3.31 14.53
N ASP A 509 29.86 -4.21 15.48
CA ASP A 509 30.79 -5.30 15.83
C ASP A 509 30.97 -6.28 14.66
N ARG A 510 29.88 -6.61 13.95
CA ARG A 510 29.93 -7.47 12.75
C ARG A 510 30.75 -6.83 11.61
N ARG A 511 30.64 -5.51 11.47
CA ARG A 511 31.46 -4.76 10.52
C ARG A 511 32.93 -4.75 10.92
N ILE A 512 33.24 -4.52 12.20
CA ILE A 512 34.62 -4.57 12.73
C ILE A 512 35.21 -5.97 12.57
N ALA A 513 34.40 -7.03 12.70
CA ALA A 513 34.80 -8.41 12.46
C ALA A 513 35.01 -8.76 10.97
N GLY A 514 34.62 -7.87 10.05
CA GLY A 514 34.70 -8.13 8.61
C GLY A 514 33.60 -9.05 8.07
N GLU A 515 32.58 -9.34 8.84
CA GLU A 515 31.43 -10.16 8.42
C GLU A 515 30.51 -9.40 7.45
N GLU A 516 30.59 -8.07 7.44
CA GLU A 516 29.78 -7.21 6.59
C GLU A 516 30.62 -6.15 5.87
N VAL A 517 30.78 -6.30 4.57
CA VAL A 517 31.72 -5.53 3.72
C VAL A 517 31.00 -4.57 2.78
N ALA A 518 29.81 -4.03 3.14
CA ALA A 518 29.16 -3.03 2.31
C ALA A 518 30.06 -1.78 2.21
N PRO A 519 30.32 -1.26 0.99
CA PRO A 519 31.12 -0.08 0.80
C PRO A 519 30.47 1.15 1.45
N ILE A 520 31.26 1.96 2.14
CA ILE A 520 30.83 3.19 2.79
C ILE A 520 31.59 4.36 2.20
N ARG A 521 30.87 5.34 1.62
CA ARG A 521 31.47 6.60 1.18
C ARG A 521 31.78 7.50 2.38
N ASP A 522 32.81 8.34 2.23
CA ASP A 522 33.14 9.36 3.25
C ASP A 522 32.30 10.63 3.08
N ALA A 523 30.98 10.45 3.08
CA ALA A 523 30.00 11.50 2.93
C ALA A 523 28.72 11.13 3.70
N GLY A 524 27.98 12.13 4.17
CA GLY A 524 26.69 11.95 4.82
C GLY A 524 26.70 10.88 5.91
N PHE A 525 25.74 9.98 5.87
CA PHE A 525 25.59 8.90 6.84
C PHE A 525 26.80 7.93 6.85
N GLY A 526 27.46 7.73 5.72
CA GLY A 526 28.68 6.90 5.67
C GLY A 526 29.80 7.44 6.55
N ARG A 527 29.99 8.76 6.62
CA ARG A 527 30.96 9.40 7.52
C ARG A 527 30.57 9.20 9.00
N GLU A 528 29.28 9.31 9.32
CA GLU A 528 28.79 9.08 10.68
C GLU A 528 29.05 7.64 11.13
N ILE A 529 28.86 6.65 10.23
CA ILE A 529 29.19 5.23 10.51
C ILE A 529 30.68 5.04 10.81
N ARG A 530 31.58 5.65 10.04
CA ARG A 530 33.03 5.53 10.29
C ARG A 530 33.39 6.10 11.67
N HIS A 531 32.77 7.24 12.04
CA HIS A 531 32.96 7.81 13.36
C HIS A 531 32.45 6.88 14.48
N ALA A 532 31.25 6.33 14.30
CA ALA A 532 30.69 5.37 15.27
C ALA A 532 31.51 4.06 15.36
N GLU A 533 32.08 3.58 14.24
CA GLU A 533 33.01 2.45 14.26
C GLU A 533 34.28 2.75 15.06
N MET A 534 34.85 3.96 14.93
CA MET A 534 36.01 4.36 15.74
C MET A 534 35.66 4.40 17.24
N GLN A 535 34.53 5.00 17.58
CA GLN A 535 34.04 5.03 18.96
C GLN A 535 33.78 3.61 19.49
N ARG A 536 33.20 2.72 18.66
CA ARG A 536 32.94 1.34 19.04
C ARG A 536 34.22 0.55 19.26
N ARG A 537 35.24 0.71 18.42
CA ARG A 537 36.55 0.08 18.60
C ARG A 537 37.18 0.50 19.92
N GLN A 538 37.15 1.79 20.24
CA GLN A 538 37.67 2.29 21.52
C GLN A 538 36.90 1.67 22.71
N TRP A 539 35.57 1.68 22.64
CA TRP A 539 34.75 1.07 23.68
C TRP A 539 35.06 -0.42 23.88
N LEU A 540 35.26 -1.19 22.81
CA LEU A 540 35.61 -2.61 22.88
C LEU A 540 36.99 -2.85 23.51
N LEU A 541 37.96 -1.98 23.24
CA LEU A 541 39.28 -2.00 23.87
C LEU A 541 39.14 -1.72 25.39
N ASP A 542 38.40 -0.69 25.78
CA ASP A 542 38.16 -0.33 27.17
C ASP A 542 37.45 -1.45 27.96
N GLN A 543 36.58 -2.21 27.28
CA GLN A 543 35.89 -3.38 27.85
C GLN A 543 36.73 -4.66 27.84
N GLY A 544 37.94 -4.62 27.30
CA GLY A 544 38.79 -5.81 27.18
C GLY A 544 38.26 -6.88 26.19
N LEU A 545 37.39 -6.47 25.25
CA LEU A 545 36.78 -7.36 24.26
C LEU A 545 37.50 -7.35 22.92
N ALA A 546 38.44 -6.44 22.73
CA ALA A 546 39.28 -6.34 21.55
C ALA A 546 40.77 -6.12 21.93
N ASP A 547 41.65 -6.41 20.99
CA ASP A 547 43.09 -6.14 21.08
C ASP A 547 43.49 -5.25 19.89
N GLU A 548 44.43 -4.33 20.13
CA GLU A 548 45.05 -3.53 19.08
C GLU A 548 46.42 -4.09 18.78
N ARG A 549 46.68 -4.38 17.49
CA ARG A 549 47.98 -4.79 16.97
C ARG A 549 48.28 -4.03 15.67
N GLU A 550 49.41 -3.38 15.62
CA GLU A 550 49.84 -2.64 14.45
C GLU A 550 48.81 -1.60 13.96
N GLY A 551 48.09 -0.95 14.89
CA GLY A 551 47.05 0.02 14.56
C GLY A 551 45.70 -0.60 14.08
N VAL A 552 45.61 -1.94 14.09
CA VAL A 552 44.36 -2.65 13.73
C VAL A 552 43.71 -3.24 14.97
N VAL A 553 42.48 -2.80 15.23
CA VAL A 553 41.65 -3.35 16.32
C VAL A 553 40.93 -4.61 15.86
N ARG A 554 41.14 -5.72 16.58
CA ARG A 554 40.51 -7.01 16.32
C ARG A 554 39.75 -7.51 17.54
N LEU A 555 38.57 -8.04 17.32
CA LEU A 555 37.78 -8.66 18.39
C LEU A 555 38.51 -9.92 18.95
N ARG A 556 38.48 -10.07 20.26
CA ARG A 556 38.96 -11.29 20.91
C ARG A 556 38.03 -12.47 20.60
N THR A 557 38.58 -13.65 20.56
CA THR A 557 37.80 -14.89 20.42
C THR A 557 36.74 -14.96 21.52
N GLY A 558 35.47 -15.13 21.12
CA GLY A 558 34.32 -15.15 22.05
C GLY A 558 33.76 -13.78 22.48
N ALA A 559 34.31 -12.65 22.01
CA ALA A 559 33.82 -11.30 22.37
C ALA A 559 32.33 -11.11 22.09
N LEU A 560 31.85 -11.52 20.90
CA LEU A 560 30.41 -11.43 20.56
C LEU A 560 29.55 -12.35 21.45
N ALA A 561 30.02 -13.51 21.85
CA ALA A 561 29.32 -14.39 22.77
C ALA A 561 29.24 -13.77 24.18
N ALA A 562 30.34 -13.15 24.65
CA ALA A 562 30.35 -12.42 25.92
C ALA A 562 29.36 -11.27 25.92
N LEU A 563 29.30 -10.47 24.87
CA LEU A 563 28.31 -9.37 24.70
C LEU A 563 26.86 -9.87 24.68
N ARG A 564 26.59 -10.98 23.98
CA ARG A 564 25.23 -11.60 23.98
C ARG A 564 24.83 -12.03 25.38
N ARG A 565 25.75 -12.62 26.12
CA ARG A 565 25.48 -13.06 27.50
C ARG A 565 25.26 -11.89 28.44
N ARG A 566 26.03 -10.79 28.31
CA ARG A 566 25.83 -9.56 29.09
C ARG A 566 24.45 -8.99 28.84
N GLU A 567 24.05 -8.88 27.57
CA GLU A 567 22.72 -8.39 27.17
C GLU A 567 21.61 -9.28 27.74
N LEU A 568 21.75 -10.63 27.56
CA LEU A 568 20.76 -11.58 28.04
C LEU A 568 20.55 -11.45 29.54
N LEU A 569 21.64 -11.41 30.34
CA LEU A 569 21.57 -11.29 31.80
C LEU A 569 20.97 -9.96 32.25
N ARG A 570 21.29 -8.85 31.57
CA ARG A 570 20.72 -7.55 31.87
C ARG A 570 19.21 -7.52 31.60
N VAL A 571 18.77 -8.03 30.44
CA VAL A 571 17.35 -8.09 30.10
C VAL A 571 16.62 -9.08 31.02
N ALA A 572 17.25 -10.20 31.35
CA ALA A 572 16.70 -11.16 32.30
C ALA A 572 16.50 -10.55 33.70
N ALA A 573 17.45 -9.73 34.19
CA ALA A 573 17.30 -9.04 35.46
C ALA A 573 16.10 -8.05 35.44
N GLN A 574 15.92 -7.28 34.37
CA GLN A 574 14.77 -6.40 34.22
C GLN A 574 13.44 -7.17 34.21
N LEU A 575 13.40 -8.30 33.51
CA LEU A 575 12.21 -9.15 33.43
C LEU A 575 11.95 -9.87 34.77
N ALA A 576 12.99 -10.25 35.52
CA ALA A 576 12.84 -10.84 36.85
C ALA A 576 12.16 -9.86 37.82
N ASP A 577 12.53 -8.59 37.74
CA ASP A 577 11.88 -7.51 38.51
C ASP A 577 10.42 -7.27 38.09
N GLU A 578 10.14 -7.35 36.79
CA GLU A 578 8.78 -7.19 36.24
C GLU A 578 7.86 -8.37 36.65
N LEU A 579 8.35 -9.60 36.44
CA LEU A 579 7.56 -10.83 36.62
C LEU A 579 7.53 -11.35 38.05
N LYS A 580 8.45 -10.87 38.88
CA LYS A 580 8.72 -11.41 40.25
C LYS A 580 9.05 -12.89 40.23
N LEU A 581 9.72 -13.33 39.18
CA LEU A 581 10.19 -14.71 38.99
C LEU A 581 11.70 -14.73 38.74
N PRO A 582 12.44 -15.74 39.23
CA PRO A 582 13.86 -15.87 38.91
C PRO A 582 14.06 -16.30 37.45
N PHE A 583 15.16 -15.84 36.88
CA PHE A 583 15.61 -16.25 35.55
C PHE A 583 16.37 -17.60 35.63
N ALA A 584 16.00 -18.54 34.78
CA ALA A 584 16.70 -19.79 34.57
C ALA A 584 17.40 -19.81 33.22
N GLU A 585 18.74 -19.85 33.22
CA GLU A 585 19.53 -19.98 31.98
C GLU A 585 19.55 -21.46 31.54
N LEU A 586 18.98 -21.71 30.34
CA LEU A 586 18.96 -23.07 29.79
C LEU A 586 20.31 -23.47 29.22
N LYS A 587 20.76 -24.65 29.62
CA LYS A 587 21.95 -25.29 29.06
C LYS A 587 21.60 -26.23 27.91
N ARG A 588 22.57 -26.52 27.07
CA ARG A 588 22.43 -27.48 25.97
C ARG A 588 22.01 -28.86 26.50
N GLY A 589 20.97 -29.44 25.88
CA GLY A 589 20.38 -30.71 26.26
C GLY A 589 19.28 -30.61 27.33
N GLU A 590 19.12 -29.47 27.98
CA GLU A 590 18.06 -29.30 28.98
C GLU A 590 16.68 -29.18 28.32
N ARG A 591 15.69 -29.75 29.01
CA ARG A 591 14.28 -29.70 28.61
C ARG A 591 13.62 -28.47 29.21
N ILE A 592 12.84 -27.77 28.40
CA ILE A 592 11.99 -26.69 28.83
C ILE A 592 10.52 -27.09 28.69
N GLU A 593 9.72 -26.79 29.71
CA GLU A 593 8.26 -26.88 29.68
C GLU A 593 7.71 -25.62 30.31
N GLY A 594 6.86 -24.89 29.60
CA GLY A 594 6.29 -23.64 30.11
C GLY A 594 5.35 -22.96 29.11
N THR A 595 4.76 -21.85 29.52
CA THR A 595 3.85 -21.05 28.71
C THR A 595 4.62 -19.97 27.94
N LEU A 596 4.46 -19.91 26.62
CA LEU A 596 5.01 -18.84 25.81
C LEU A 596 4.21 -17.54 26.05
N ARG A 597 4.81 -16.58 26.74
CA ARG A 597 4.13 -15.32 27.11
C ARG A 597 4.17 -14.28 26.00
N ARG A 598 5.36 -13.90 25.60
CA ARG A 598 5.58 -12.84 24.61
C ARG A 598 6.96 -12.95 23.96
N PRO A 599 7.15 -12.34 22.79
CA PRO A 599 8.48 -12.07 22.29
C PRO A 599 9.15 -10.96 23.10
N VAL A 600 10.49 -11.01 23.16
CA VAL A 600 11.37 -9.99 23.75
C VAL A 600 12.39 -9.61 22.70
N ASP A 601 12.38 -8.35 22.27
CA ASP A 601 13.31 -7.84 21.29
C ASP A 601 14.60 -7.38 21.98
N MET A 602 15.74 -7.90 21.53
CA MET A 602 17.09 -7.54 21.98
C MET A 602 17.92 -7.11 20.78
N LEU A 603 19.06 -6.46 21.01
CA LEU A 603 19.99 -6.09 19.92
C LEU A 603 20.61 -7.34 19.28
N SER A 604 20.83 -8.39 20.07
CA SER A 604 21.32 -9.69 19.58
C SER A 604 20.29 -10.51 18.82
N GLY A 605 19.03 -10.08 18.79
CA GLY A 605 17.93 -10.75 18.10
C GLY A 605 16.68 -10.87 18.96
N LYS A 606 15.66 -11.52 18.40
CA LYS A 606 14.37 -11.72 19.07
C LYS A 606 14.39 -13.00 19.89
N PHE A 607 13.86 -12.94 21.11
CA PHE A 607 13.77 -14.06 22.04
C PHE A 607 12.31 -14.33 22.41
N ALA A 608 12.04 -15.55 22.84
CA ALA A 608 10.77 -15.98 23.38
C ALA A 608 10.87 -16.04 24.91
N LEU A 609 9.97 -15.35 25.60
CA LEU A 609 9.80 -15.47 27.05
C LEU A 609 8.91 -16.68 27.32
N VAL A 610 9.49 -17.70 27.93
CA VAL A 610 8.77 -18.91 28.36
C VAL A 610 8.74 -18.94 29.89
N GLU A 611 7.54 -18.96 30.44
CA GLU A 611 7.28 -18.90 31.90
C GLU A 611 6.78 -20.23 32.41
N THR A 612 7.32 -20.63 33.54
CA THR A 612 6.86 -21.75 34.37
C THR A 612 6.21 -21.21 35.65
N SER A 613 5.71 -22.04 36.51
CA SER A 613 5.16 -21.64 37.81
C SER A 613 6.21 -21.10 38.80
N ARG A 614 7.51 -21.31 38.54
CA ARG A 614 8.58 -20.97 39.48
C ARG A 614 9.67 -20.07 38.93
N GLU A 615 9.81 -20.03 37.62
CA GLU A 615 10.89 -19.35 36.95
C GLU A 615 10.51 -18.98 35.50
N PHE A 616 11.31 -18.14 34.83
CA PHE A 616 11.20 -17.92 33.42
C PHE A 616 12.55 -18.12 32.73
N THR A 617 12.48 -18.35 31.41
CA THR A 617 13.66 -18.46 30.57
C THR A 617 13.49 -17.70 29.28
N LEU A 618 14.61 -17.33 28.64
CA LEU A 618 14.67 -16.65 27.36
C LEU A 618 15.36 -17.56 26.35
N VAL A 619 14.65 -17.85 25.25
CA VAL A 619 15.17 -18.72 24.18
C VAL A 619 15.05 -18.03 22.82
N PRO A 620 15.94 -18.29 21.85
CA PRO A 620 15.88 -17.67 20.54
C PRO A 620 14.51 -17.86 19.88
N TRP A 621 13.94 -16.76 19.37
CA TRP A 621 12.66 -16.75 18.70
C TRP A 621 12.70 -17.49 17.37
N ARG A 622 11.62 -18.21 17.07
CA ARG A 622 11.36 -18.77 15.73
C ARG A 622 9.97 -18.35 15.24
N PRO A 623 9.79 -18.07 13.94
CA PRO A 623 8.48 -17.65 13.40
C PRO A 623 7.33 -18.61 13.68
N THR A 624 7.63 -19.90 13.85
CA THR A 624 6.64 -20.93 14.22
C THR A 624 6.00 -20.69 15.58
N LEU A 625 6.67 -19.96 16.48
CA LEU A 625 6.20 -19.65 17.82
C LEU A 625 5.08 -18.57 17.83
N GLU A 626 4.95 -17.77 16.79
CA GLU A 626 3.95 -16.71 16.72
C GLU A 626 2.51 -17.23 16.89
N ARG A 627 2.24 -18.42 16.36
CA ARG A 627 0.93 -19.08 16.49
C ARG A 627 0.72 -19.80 17.83
N GLN A 628 1.73 -19.81 18.67
CA GLN A 628 1.75 -20.52 19.95
C GLN A 628 1.74 -19.57 21.15
N LEU A 629 1.61 -18.27 20.94
CA LEU A 629 1.51 -17.29 22.01
C LEU A 629 0.36 -17.65 22.98
N GLY A 630 0.65 -17.59 24.27
CA GLY A 630 -0.27 -17.96 25.34
C GLY A 630 -0.45 -19.47 25.56
N ARG A 631 0.25 -20.33 24.80
CA ARG A 631 0.14 -21.80 24.93
C ARG A 631 1.31 -22.41 25.66
N ALA A 632 1.07 -23.55 26.32
CA ALA A 632 2.11 -24.37 26.89
C ALA A 632 2.90 -25.04 25.76
N LEU A 633 4.22 -24.99 25.88
CA LEU A 633 5.18 -25.57 24.95
C LEU A 633 6.15 -26.45 25.71
N SER A 634 6.66 -27.51 25.06
CA SER A 634 7.80 -28.25 25.51
C SER A 634 8.86 -28.35 24.43
N GLY A 635 10.13 -28.41 24.81
CA GLY A 635 11.22 -28.48 23.85
C GLY A 635 12.55 -28.87 24.53
N VAL A 636 13.58 -29.07 23.71
CA VAL A 636 14.93 -29.37 24.17
C VAL A 636 15.91 -28.38 23.57
N MET A 637 16.79 -27.80 24.38
CA MET A 637 17.81 -26.85 23.93
C MET A 637 18.90 -27.56 23.14
N GLY A 638 19.00 -27.26 21.85
CA GLY A 638 20.03 -27.76 20.94
C GLY A 638 21.08 -26.70 20.58
N GLU A 639 22.01 -27.02 19.67
CA GLU A 639 23.07 -26.11 19.21
C GLU A 639 22.51 -24.85 18.49
N LYS A 640 21.44 -25.01 17.72
CA LYS A 640 20.83 -23.95 16.90
C LYS A 640 19.54 -23.40 17.51
N GLY A 641 19.35 -23.54 18.85
CA GLY A 641 18.15 -23.14 19.58
C GLY A 641 17.25 -24.30 19.97
N VAL A 642 16.06 -24.00 20.48
CA VAL A 642 15.14 -25.02 21.01
C VAL A 642 14.46 -25.79 19.89
N SER A 643 14.47 -27.13 19.99
CA SER A 643 13.63 -28.01 19.19
C SER A 643 12.29 -28.17 19.91
N TRP A 644 11.24 -27.59 19.36
CA TRP A 644 9.93 -27.54 19.99
C TRP A 644 9.08 -28.77 19.64
N SER A 645 8.50 -29.38 20.67
CA SER A 645 7.42 -30.35 20.56
C SER A 645 6.10 -29.60 20.85
N VAL A 646 5.29 -29.36 19.84
CA VAL A 646 3.94 -28.83 20.04
C VAL A 646 3.05 -30.01 20.40
N GLY A 647 2.65 -30.12 21.66
CA GLY A 647 1.87 -31.24 22.15
C GLY A 647 0.54 -31.38 21.40
N ARG A 648 0.30 -32.54 20.80
CA ARG A 648 -1.05 -33.07 20.65
C ARG A 648 -1.56 -33.29 22.08
N ASN A 649 -2.71 -32.67 22.42
CA ASN A 649 -3.46 -33.08 23.60
C ASN A 649 -3.75 -34.57 23.47
N LEU A 650 -2.96 -35.38 24.17
CA LEU A 650 -3.34 -36.73 24.50
C LEU A 650 -4.44 -36.60 25.58
N SER A 651 -5.68 -36.51 25.17
CA SER A 651 -6.81 -36.93 25.98
C SER A 651 -6.64 -38.42 26.18
N GLY A 652 -6.04 -38.78 27.31
CA GLY A 652 -6.02 -40.17 27.77
C GLY A 652 -7.45 -40.61 28.08
N PRO A 653 -7.75 -41.90 27.91
CA PRO A 653 -9.05 -42.42 28.27
C PRO A 653 -9.23 -42.31 29.79
N SER A 654 -10.30 -41.63 30.21
CA SER A 654 -10.80 -41.75 31.59
C SER A 654 -11.35 -43.15 31.80
N LEU A 655 -10.80 -43.87 32.76
CA LEU A 655 -11.39 -45.04 33.36
C LEU A 655 -12.62 -44.67 34.19
#